data_13bff7fb3b4aea9ce38836c6ddf525d0
#
_entry.id   13bff7fb3b4aea9ce38836c6ddf525d0
#
_cell.length_a   1.000
_cell.length_b   1.000
_cell.length_c   1.000
_cell.angle_alpha   90.00
_cell.angle_beta   90.00
_cell.angle_gamma   90.00
#
_symmetry.space_group_name_H-M   'P 1'
#
loop_
_entity.id
_entity.type
_entity.pdbx_description
1 polymer ?
#
loop_
_entity_poly.entity_id
_entity_poly.type
_entity_poly.pdbx_seq_one_letter_code
_entity_poly.pdbx_strand_id
1 'polypeptide(L)'
;MTARTAVQQGSHGATRFTHEGIAFGCDYNPEQWASEVWQEDVQLMRKAGVDLAAINIFGGSHLEPQPGQSDFTTLDAVLDLLHANGIRVNLGTGTSSPPPWLTTLHPEILPVAQDGTTRNPGGRQAWCPSSPVFRVHALALVEKVAERYGHHPAVALWHVSNELGCHNALCYDEDTAAAFRGWLRARYGTIEALNAAWGTSFWSQQYGQWAEIGTPMLTLSTRNPSQVIDFHRFSSDELLDYYRREVEVLRRHSTAPVTTNFMVTAHIRNLDYWTWAPEVDIVANDHYLDHRLADPTTELSFAADLTRGLAGGNAWLLMEQSTGAVNWQPYNLAKAPGQMTRNSLAHVARGAEAVCFFQWRASQQGSEKFHSALVPHAGTDTEVWREVVDLGATLDHLDEIVGTTVVADVAVMFSWESWWAADGESRPTHAVSYLDRVHATYAALHELGITVDIVSPDADLSGYRLVVVPGLYLVSDAQAAHLADYVERGGHALVTFFSGIVDEDDRVRLGGYPGAFRDLLGITVEEFSPLQPDHTVTLDSGATASLWTERLHTCGAEAVARYVDGPLPGTAAITRTSHGTGVAWYLATVLEPGALRDLMRTVSRGAGVTPLGPESDGTVEVVRRADADRSYLFVINHGSCDVSIPAAGHELVCGTTVESTLCVPAGAVRVVREDTAP
;
A
#
# COMPACT_ATOMS: atom_id res chain seq x y z
N MET A 1 -22.50 -7.69 -20.82
CA MET A 1 -21.59 -8.14 -19.77
C MET A 1 -20.46 -8.92 -20.40
N THR A 2 -19.32 -8.29 -20.61
CA THR A 2 -18.11 -8.94 -21.13
C THR A 2 -17.25 -9.28 -19.92
N ALA A 3 -16.93 -10.56 -19.76
CA ALA A 3 -16.03 -11.04 -18.72
C ALA A 3 -14.70 -10.24 -18.77
N ARG A 4 -14.29 -9.67 -17.63
CA ARG A 4 -12.96 -9.07 -17.48
C ARG A 4 -11.92 -10.14 -17.84
N THR A 5 -11.20 -9.92 -18.93
CA THR A 5 -10.04 -10.75 -19.27
C THR A 5 -8.98 -10.42 -18.23
N ALA A 6 -8.62 -11.40 -17.41
CA ALA A 6 -7.53 -11.27 -16.45
C ALA A 6 -6.28 -10.73 -17.16
N VAL A 7 -5.70 -9.67 -16.62
CA VAL A 7 -4.40 -9.17 -17.03
C VAL A 7 -3.42 -10.33 -16.95
N GLN A 8 -2.76 -10.64 -18.06
CA GLN A 8 -1.76 -11.71 -18.11
C GLN A 8 -0.67 -11.40 -17.08
N GLN A 9 -0.60 -12.23 -16.05
CA GLN A 9 0.53 -12.25 -15.11
C GLN A 9 1.84 -12.48 -15.86
N GLY A 10 2.90 -11.83 -15.34
CA GLY A 10 4.26 -12.00 -15.85
C GLY A 10 4.64 -13.46 -16.05
N SER A 11 5.40 -13.70 -17.08
CA SER A 11 5.72 -14.99 -17.71
C SER A 11 6.67 -15.90 -16.92
N HIS A 12 6.62 -15.88 -15.59
CA HIS A 12 7.35 -16.85 -14.79
C HIS A 12 6.37 -17.93 -14.35
N GLY A 13 6.54 -19.15 -14.86
CA GLY A 13 5.70 -20.32 -14.55
C GLY A 13 5.80 -20.79 -13.10
N ALA A 14 5.70 -19.88 -12.15
CA ALA A 14 5.72 -20.14 -10.72
C ALA A 14 4.39 -20.73 -10.26
N THR A 15 4.46 -21.69 -9.37
CA THR A 15 3.30 -22.30 -8.74
C THR A 15 2.60 -21.25 -7.88
N ARG A 16 1.34 -20.96 -8.18
CA ARG A 16 0.51 -20.06 -7.37
C ARG A 16 0.45 -20.56 -5.93
N PHE A 17 0.54 -19.66 -4.93
CA PHE A 17 0.17 -20.01 -3.57
C PHE A 17 -1.30 -20.46 -3.57
N THR A 18 -1.53 -21.71 -3.21
CA THR A 18 -2.88 -22.28 -3.14
C THR A 18 -3.17 -22.69 -1.71
N HIS A 19 -4.28 -22.23 -1.20
CA HIS A 19 -4.83 -22.59 0.10
C HIS A 19 -6.25 -23.13 -0.06
N GLU A 20 -6.64 -24.09 0.78
CA GLU A 20 -8.04 -24.60 0.81
C GLU A 20 -8.84 -23.71 1.78
N GLY A 21 -9.10 -22.46 1.45
CA GLY A 21 -9.76 -21.52 2.33
C GLY A 21 -8.92 -20.27 2.57
N ILE A 22 -9.28 -19.50 3.58
CA ILE A 22 -8.53 -18.31 4.01
C ILE A 22 -7.44 -18.74 5.00
N ALA A 23 -6.16 -18.53 4.66
CA ALA A 23 -5.08 -18.88 5.56
C ALA A 23 -5.12 -18.02 6.84
N PHE A 24 -4.98 -18.67 8.00
CA PHE A 24 -4.83 -18.01 9.29
C PHE A 24 -3.40 -18.18 9.78
N GLY A 25 -2.63 -17.10 9.90
CA GLY A 25 -1.21 -17.17 10.11
C GLY A 25 -0.64 -16.23 11.17
N CYS A 26 0.66 -16.39 11.39
CA CYS A 26 1.41 -15.54 12.31
C CYS A 26 2.91 -15.57 12.03
N ASP A 27 3.61 -14.51 12.45
CA ASP A 27 5.04 -14.57 12.65
C ASP A 27 5.34 -15.40 13.90
N TYR A 28 6.19 -16.38 13.73
CA TYR A 28 6.60 -17.28 14.81
C TYR A 28 8.12 -17.19 15.00
N ASN A 29 8.54 -16.83 16.20
CA ASN A 29 9.93 -16.59 16.57
C ASN A 29 10.38 -17.64 17.61
N PRO A 30 10.51 -18.94 17.24
CA PRO A 30 10.84 -20.02 18.17
C PRO A 30 12.21 -19.86 18.83
N GLU A 31 13.14 -19.14 18.18
CA GLU A 31 14.47 -18.86 18.71
C GLU A 31 14.46 -18.01 19.99
N GLN A 32 13.35 -17.36 20.31
CA GLN A 32 13.18 -16.60 21.56
C GLN A 32 12.78 -17.48 22.75
N TRP A 33 12.48 -18.77 22.52
CA TRP A 33 11.88 -19.67 23.50
C TRP A 33 12.62 -21.00 23.61
N ALA A 34 12.53 -21.62 24.79
CA ALA A 34 13.03 -22.99 24.98
C ALA A 34 12.19 -24.01 24.17
N SER A 35 12.81 -25.11 23.75
CA SER A 35 12.18 -26.11 22.88
C SER A 35 10.92 -26.75 23.46
N GLU A 36 10.77 -26.77 24.77
CA GLU A 36 9.57 -27.24 25.46
C GLU A 36 8.34 -26.39 25.15
N VAL A 37 8.56 -25.09 24.94
CA VAL A 37 7.49 -24.11 24.57
C VAL A 37 7.00 -24.37 23.16
N TRP A 38 7.85 -24.81 22.23
CA TRP A 38 7.45 -25.08 20.85
C TRP A 38 6.36 -26.16 20.77
N GLN A 39 6.42 -27.18 21.65
CA GLN A 39 5.41 -28.25 21.73
C GLN A 39 4.05 -27.73 22.21
N GLU A 40 4.05 -26.79 23.17
CA GLU A 40 2.84 -26.08 23.59
C GLU A 40 2.30 -25.20 22.45
N ASP A 41 3.18 -24.45 21.79
CA ASP A 41 2.82 -23.52 20.73
C ASP A 41 2.07 -24.20 19.59
N VAL A 42 2.56 -25.31 19.06
CA VAL A 42 1.86 -26.03 17.97
C VAL A 42 0.50 -26.59 18.41
N GLN A 43 0.33 -26.96 19.69
CA GLN A 43 -0.98 -27.38 20.20
C GLN A 43 -1.96 -26.19 20.26
N LEU A 44 -1.47 -25.04 20.67
CA LEU A 44 -2.26 -23.81 20.73
C LEU A 44 -2.57 -23.28 19.32
N MET A 45 -1.62 -23.35 18.37
CA MET A 45 -1.83 -23.01 16.96
C MET A 45 -2.97 -23.84 16.36
N ARG A 46 -2.93 -25.15 16.55
CA ARG A 46 -4.01 -26.04 16.10
C ARG A 46 -5.35 -25.73 16.74
N LYS A 47 -5.36 -25.38 18.04
CA LYS A 47 -6.58 -24.99 18.75
C LYS A 47 -7.17 -23.69 18.22
N ALA A 48 -6.32 -22.77 17.78
CA ALA A 48 -6.74 -21.49 17.21
C ALA A 48 -7.09 -21.58 15.71
N GLY A 49 -6.82 -22.70 15.05
CA GLY A 49 -6.99 -22.81 13.59
C GLY A 49 -5.84 -22.22 12.78
N VAL A 50 -4.70 -21.90 13.41
CA VAL A 50 -3.51 -21.38 12.70
C VAL A 50 -2.91 -22.49 11.85
N ASP A 51 -2.74 -22.24 10.56
CA ASP A 51 -2.25 -23.18 9.56
C ASP A 51 -1.08 -22.66 8.70
N LEU A 52 -0.67 -21.41 8.92
CA LEU A 52 0.48 -20.78 8.26
C LEU A 52 1.36 -20.06 9.31
N ALA A 53 2.67 -20.36 9.32
CA ALA A 53 3.63 -19.69 10.20
C ALA A 53 4.77 -19.07 9.37
N ALA A 54 5.01 -17.78 9.52
CA ALA A 54 6.20 -17.12 9.01
C ALA A 54 7.34 -17.30 10.03
N ILE A 55 8.45 -17.90 9.60
CA ILE A 55 9.60 -18.21 10.48
C ILE A 55 10.91 -17.79 9.84
N ASN A 56 11.97 -17.66 10.64
CA ASN A 56 13.33 -17.34 10.18
C ASN A 56 13.47 -15.93 9.55
N ILE A 57 12.56 -15.00 9.82
CA ILE A 57 12.57 -13.66 9.24
C ILE A 57 13.86 -12.91 9.60
N PHE A 58 14.26 -12.94 10.86
CA PHE A 58 15.50 -12.36 11.39
C PHE A 58 16.53 -13.41 11.80
N GLY A 59 16.50 -14.59 11.20
CA GLY A 59 17.30 -15.75 11.59
C GLY A 59 18.79 -15.71 11.25
N GLY A 60 19.28 -14.70 10.54
CA GLY A 60 20.63 -14.65 9.98
C GLY A 60 21.75 -14.94 10.97
N SER A 61 21.70 -14.38 12.18
CA SER A 61 22.71 -14.62 13.22
C SER A 61 22.61 -15.98 13.89
N HIS A 62 21.46 -16.65 13.84
CA HIS A 62 21.29 -18.03 14.28
C HIS A 62 21.80 -19.01 13.23
N LEU A 63 21.50 -18.75 11.96
CA LEU A 63 21.94 -19.58 10.84
C LEU A 63 23.44 -19.48 10.56
N GLU A 64 24.04 -18.32 10.78
CA GLU A 64 25.48 -18.08 10.64
C GLU A 64 26.02 -17.29 11.85
N PRO A 65 26.22 -17.99 13.01
CA PRO A 65 26.66 -17.34 14.25
C PRO A 65 28.08 -16.79 14.19
N GLN A 66 28.92 -17.31 13.27
CA GLN A 66 30.26 -16.84 12.97
C GLN A 66 30.55 -16.98 11.46
N PRO A 67 31.50 -16.22 10.91
CA PRO A 67 31.84 -16.30 9.50
C PRO A 67 32.08 -17.73 9.02
N GLY A 68 31.32 -18.19 8.06
CA GLY A 68 31.44 -19.51 7.45
C GLY A 68 30.97 -20.71 8.31
N GLN A 69 30.45 -20.47 9.51
CA GLN A 69 29.89 -21.50 10.37
C GLN A 69 28.37 -21.47 10.30
N SER A 70 27.78 -22.50 9.73
CA SER A 70 26.32 -22.61 9.62
C SER A 70 25.75 -23.52 10.72
N ASP A 71 24.64 -23.09 11.35
CA ASP A 71 23.87 -23.89 12.29
C ASP A 71 22.37 -23.86 11.90
N PHE A 72 21.88 -25.00 11.45
CA PHE A 72 20.48 -25.19 11.06
C PHE A 72 19.67 -26.00 12.06
N THR A 73 20.25 -26.36 13.20
CA THR A 73 19.67 -27.32 14.16
C THR A 73 18.28 -26.87 14.63
N THR A 74 18.13 -25.60 14.99
CA THR A 74 16.86 -25.05 15.46
C THR A 74 15.82 -25.00 14.33
N LEU A 75 16.23 -24.52 13.15
CA LEU A 75 15.32 -24.37 12.01
C LEU A 75 14.85 -25.75 11.49
N ASP A 76 15.73 -26.76 11.44
CA ASP A 76 15.38 -28.15 11.11
C ASP A 76 14.27 -28.66 12.06
N ALA A 77 14.50 -28.54 13.37
CA ALA A 77 13.58 -29.06 14.38
C ALA A 77 12.20 -28.36 14.33
N VAL A 78 12.19 -27.05 14.09
CA VAL A 78 10.94 -26.26 14.01
C VAL A 78 10.16 -26.58 12.74
N LEU A 79 10.83 -26.68 11.59
CA LEU A 79 10.19 -27.05 10.32
C LEU A 79 9.54 -28.43 10.39
N ASP A 80 10.28 -29.42 10.92
CA ASP A 80 9.75 -30.79 11.13
C ASP A 80 8.56 -30.79 12.08
N LEU A 81 8.62 -30.00 13.17
CA LEU A 81 7.55 -29.89 14.15
C LEU A 81 6.28 -29.27 13.55
N LEU A 82 6.41 -28.17 12.81
CA LEU A 82 5.28 -27.53 12.15
C LEU A 82 4.66 -28.45 11.11
N HIS A 83 5.47 -29.10 10.28
CA HIS A 83 5.01 -30.06 9.28
C HIS A 83 4.24 -31.23 9.91
N ALA A 84 4.78 -31.83 10.99
CA ALA A 84 4.13 -32.92 11.70
C ALA A 84 2.78 -32.55 12.32
N ASN A 85 2.52 -31.27 12.51
CA ASN A 85 1.26 -30.74 13.04
C ASN A 85 0.34 -30.11 11.97
N GLY A 86 0.68 -30.24 10.68
CA GLY A 86 -0.14 -29.74 9.57
C GLY A 86 -0.07 -28.23 9.38
N ILE A 87 0.92 -27.55 9.98
CA ILE A 87 1.13 -26.11 9.85
C ILE A 87 2.13 -25.87 8.70
N ARG A 88 1.73 -25.09 7.72
CA ARG A 88 2.57 -24.71 6.59
C ARG A 88 3.46 -23.54 6.95
N VAL A 89 4.51 -23.35 6.19
CA VAL A 89 5.54 -22.36 6.50
C VAL A 89 5.71 -21.36 5.37
N ASN A 90 5.67 -20.09 5.73
CA ASN A 90 6.23 -18.99 4.98
C ASN A 90 7.67 -18.78 5.46
N LEU A 91 8.65 -19.29 4.69
CA LEU A 91 10.04 -19.35 5.12
C LEU A 91 10.81 -18.08 4.74
N GLY A 92 11.23 -17.33 5.76
CA GLY A 92 12.10 -16.17 5.59
C GLY A 92 13.51 -16.55 5.14
N THR A 93 14.10 -15.75 4.27
CA THR A 93 15.50 -15.92 3.81
C THR A 93 16.54 -15.64 4.90
N GLY A 94 16.13 -14.97 6.00
CA GLY A 94 17.01 -14.65 7.13
C GLY A 94 17.93 -13.46 6.90
N THR A 95 17.72 -12.69 5.83
CA THR A 95 18.61 -11.60 5.37
C THR A 95 18.19 -10.21 5.83
N SER A 96 17.09 -10.08 6.57
CA SER A 96 16.51 -8.79 6.99
C SER A 96 17.46 -7.94 7.82
N SER A 97 18.31 -8.56 8.63
CA SER A 97 19.33 -7.87 9.42
C SER A 97 20.66 -8.61 9.36
N PRO A 98 21.78 -7.91 9.16
CA PRO A 98 23.09 -8.52 9.15
C PRO A 98 23.46 -9.07 10.54
N PRO A 99 24.13 -10.23 10.63
CA PRO A 99 24.64 -10.69 11.91
C PRO A 99 25.71 -9.73 12.45
N PRO A 100 25.86 -9.60 13.80
CA PRO A 100 26.80 -8.64 14.41
C PRO A 100 28.26 -8.78 13.96
N TRP A 101 28.69 -10.00 13.66
CA TRP A 101 30.07 -10.24 13.16
C TRP A 101 30.28 -9.57 11.79
N LEU A 102 29.25 -9.54 10.92
CA LEU A 102 29.36 -8.93 9.59
C LEU A 102 29.56 -7.41 9.69
N THR A 103 28.78 -6.72 10.52
CA THR A 103 28.94 -5.26 10.75
C THR A 103 30.27 -4.93 11.45
N THR A 104 30.82 -5.87 12.22
CA THR A 104 32.13 -5.71 12.89
C THR A 104 33.29 -5.85 11.92
N LEU A 105 33.22 -6.84 11.03
CA LEU A 105 34.27 -7.08 10.02
C LEU A 105 34.19 -6.10 8.85
N HIS A 106 32.99 -5.67 8.51
CA HIS A 106 32.66 -4.85 7.36
C HIS A 106 31.78 -3.64 7.76
N PRO A 107 32.32 -2.68 8.54
CA PRO A 107 31.54 -1.50 8.95
C PRO A 107 31.10 -0.63 7.77
N GLU A 108 31.69 -0.78 6.60
CA GLU A 108 31.32 -0.10 5.36
C GLU A 108 29.92 -0.48 4.84
N ILE A 109 29.32 -1.59 5.33
CA ILE A 109 27.95 -1.95 4.96
C ILE A 109 26.89 -1.09 5.65
N LEU A 110 27.28 -0.34 6.68
CA LEU A 110 26.31 0.43 7.49
C LEU A 110 25.74 1.62 6.71
N PRO A 111 24.43 1.88 6.82
CA PRO A 111 23.81 2.97 6.08
C PRO A 111 24.36 4.35 6.49
N VAL A 112 24.54 5.22 5.51
CA VAL A 112 24.84 6.63 5.71
C VAL A 112 23.58 7.45 5.48
N ALA A 113 23.24 8.29 6.46
CA ALA A 113 22.10 9.19 6.38
C ALA A 113 22.41 10.42 5.50
N GLN A 114 21.35 11.16 5.15
CA GLN A 114 21.44 12.35 4.29
C GLN A 114 22.35 13.47 4.83
N ASP A 115 22.56 13.53 6.15
CA ASP A 115 23.47 14.46 6.81
C ASP A 115 24.93 13.98 6.83
N GLY A 116 25.22 12.82 6.24
CA GLY A 116 26.55 12.20 6.22
C GLY A 116 26.87 11.37 7.45
N THR A 117 25.97 11.22 8.40
CA THR A 117 26.23 10.40 9.59
C THR A 117 26.00 8.92 9.29
N THR A 118 26.97 8.07 9.63
CA THR A 118 26.82 6.62 9.56
C THR A 118 25.91 6.14 10.68
N ARG A 119 24.94 5.30 10.35
CA ARG A 119 24.03 4.67 11.32
C ARG A 119 24.72 3.51 12.01
N ASN A 120 24.49 3.35 13.31
CA ASN A 120 25.11 2.28 14.09
C ASN A 120 24.35 0.96 13.93
N PRO A 121 25.03 -0.19 14.08
CA PRO A 121 24.37 -1.49 14.17
C PRO A 121 23.59 -1.63 15.48
N GLY A 122 22.73 -2.67 15.57
CA GLY A 122 21.94 -2.97 16.76
C GLY A 122 20.45 -2.68 16.62
N GLY A 123 20.02 -2.12 15.48
CA GLY A 123 18.65 -2.10 15.02
C GLY A 123 18.44 -3.03 13.83
N ARG A 124 17.21 -3.20 13.39
CA ARG A 124 16.91 -3.98 12.18
C ARG A 124 17.34 -3.23 10.91
N GLN A 125 17.60 -3.94 9.81
CA GLN A 125 17.98 -3.40 8.50
C GLN A 125 19.22 -2.48 8.50
N ALA A 126 20.21 -2.75 9.36
CA ALA A 126 21.43 -1.96 9.44
C ALA A 126 22.43 -2.30 8.30
N TRP A 127 21.98 -2.13 7.05
CA TRP A 127 22.78 -2.37 5.84
C TRP A 127 22.39 -1.42 4.70
N CYS A 128 23.37 -1.04 3.88
CA CYS A 128 23.17 -0.24 2.69
C CYS A 128 22.71 -1.12 1.51
N PRO A 129 21.63 -0.79 0.78
CA PRO A 129 21.14 -1.57 -0.36
C PRO A 129 22.16 -1.74 -1.49
N SER A 130 23.03 -0.76 -1.69
CA SER A 130 24.07 -0.77 -2.74
C SER A 130 25.37 -1.44 -2.30
N SER A 131 25.47 -1.91 -1.04
CA SER A 131 26.73 -2.52 -0.55
C SER A 131 27.02 -3.86 -1.24
N PRO A 132 28.09 -3.97 -2.01
CA PRO A 132 28.47 -5.24 -2.63
C PRO A 132 28.84 -6.31 -1.60
N VAL A 133 29.41 -5.91 -0.47
CA VAL A 133 29.79 -6.81 0.62
C VAL A 133 28.56 -7.44 1.25
N PHE A 134 27.56 -6.63 1.61
CA PHE A 134 26.32 -7.16 2.17
C PHE A 134 25.62 -8.10 1.20
N ARG A 135 25.47 -7.71 -0.07
CA ARG A 135 24.81 -8.54 -1.10
C ARG A 135 25.50 -9.90 -1.28
N VAL A 136 26.82 -9.96 -1.29
CA VAL A 136 27.57 -11.23 -1.40
C VAL A 136 27.26 -12.14 -0.21
N HIS A 137 27.27 -11.63 1.01
CA HIS A 137 26.98 -12.42 2.22
C HIS A 137 25.50 -12.84 2.29
N ALA A 138 24.58 -11.95 1.99
CA ALA A 138 23.16 -12.25 1.98
C ALA A 138 22.81 -13.36 0.97
N LEU A 139 23.28 -13.24 -0.28
CA LEU A 139 23.04 -14.25 -1.31
C LEU A 139 23.68 -15.60 -0.97
N ALA A 140 24.85 -15.61 -0.32
CA ALA A 140 25.47 -16.86 0.15
C ALA A 140 24.68 -17.53 1.27
N LEU A 141 24.01 -16.75 2.14
CA LEU A 141 23.11 -17.29 3.16
C LEU A 141 21.85 -17.86 2.50
N VAL A 142 21.22 -17.12 1.58
CA VAL A 142 20.03 -17.58 0.84
C VAL A 142 20.30 -18.86 0.09
N GLU A 143 21.47 -19.01 -0.54
CA GLU A 143 21.88 -20.25 -1.24
C GLU A 143 21.84 -21.46 -0.28
N LYS A 144 22.45 -21.32 0.92
CA LYS A 144 22.46 -22.40 1.92
C LYS A 144 21.06 -22.76 2.42
N VAL A 145 20.22 -21.77 2.67
CA VAL A 145 18.84 -21.95 3.13
C VAL A 145 17.99 -22.60 2.04
N ALA A 146 18.11 -22.11 0.80
CA ALA A 146 17.36 -22.63 -0.35
C ALA A 146 17.77 -24.05 -0.73
N GLU A 147 19.07 -24.37 -0.74
CA GLU A 147 19.59 -25.72 -1.00
C GLU A 147 19.05 -26.71 0.03
N ARG A 148 18.98 -26.30 1.31
CA ARG A 148 18.55 -27.18 2.40
C ARG A 148 17.04 -27.38 2.43
N TYR A 149 16.25 -26.32 2.25
CA TYR A 149 14.81 -26.34 2.51
C TYR A 149 13.94 -26.16 1.26
N GLY A 150 14.53 -26.00 0.08
CA GLY A 150 13.79 -25.75 -1.17
C GLY A 150 12.76 -26.82 -1.52
N HIS A 151 12.92 -28.02 -1.01
CA HIS A 151 12.01 -29.16 -1.19
C HIS A 151 11.38 -29.64 0.13
N HIS A 152 11.51 -28.87 1.22
CA HIS A 152 10.93 -29.27 2.49
C HIS A 152 9.40 -29.19 2.43
N PRO A 153 8.66 -30.24 2.84
CA PRO A 153 7.21 -30.32 2.62
C PRO A 153 6.40 -29.30 3.41
N ALA A 154 6.96 -28.70 4.47
CA ALA A 154 6.31 -27.62 5.20
C ALA A 154 6.34 -26.29 4.43
N VAL A 155 7.34 -26.06 3.56
CA VAL A 155 7.53 -24.76 2.89
C VAL A 155 6.48 -24.59 1.81
N ALA A 156 5.52 -23.72 2.07
CA ALA A 156 4.44 -23.35 1.17
C ALA A 156 4.72 -22.03 0.42
N LEU A 157 5.55 -21.17 1.00
CA LEU A 157 5.84 -19.82 0.50
C LEU A 157 7.26 -19.42 0.96
N TRP A 158 7.97 -18.67 0.15
CA TRP A 158 9.21 -18.00 0.51
C TRP A 158 8.97 -16.52 0.79
N HIS A 159 9.58 -16.02 1.88
CA HIS A 159 9.56 -14.62 2.27
C HIS A 159 10.96 -14.02 2.14
N VAL A 160 11.17 -13.19 1.12
CA VAL A 160 12.45 -12.53 0.90
C VAL A 160 12.63 -11.37 1.85
N SER A 161 13.65 -11.45 2.70
CA SER A 161 13.97 -10.40 3.68
C SER A 161 12.79 -10.08 4.60
N ASN A 162 12.53 -8.81 4.89
CA ASN A 162 11.36 -8.31 5.60
C ASN A 162 11.24 -6.81 5.41
N GLU A 163 10.03 -6.32 5.04
CA GLU A 163 9.72 -4.89 4.92
C GLU A 163 10.86 -4.11 4.23
N LEU A 164 11.28 -4.57 3.06
CA LEU A 164 12.39 -3.95 2.32
C LEU A 164 12.18 -2.44 2.20
N GLY A 165 13.19 -1.67 2.57
CA GLY A 165 13.14 -0.22 2.53
C GLY A 165 12.43 0.47 3.69
N CYS A 166 11.96 -0.25 4.73
CA CYS A 166 11.34 0.37 5.90
C CYS A 166 12.27 1.39 6.59
N HIS A 167 13.52 0.99 6.81
CA HIS A 167 14.50 1.84 7.51
C HIS A 167 15.72 2.23 6.66
N ASN A 168 16.01 1.50 5.59
CA ASN A 168 17.25 1.62 4.82
C ASN A 168 17.03 1.93 3.32
N ALA A 169 15.85 2.37 2.91
CA ALA A 169 15.58 2.69 1.50
C ALA A 169 16.55 3.72 0.92
N LEU A 170 16.87 4.75 1.70
CA LEU A 170 17.74 5.85 1.28
C LEU A 170 19.07 5.75 2.00
N CYS A 171 20.14 5.42 1.26
CA CYS A 171 21.51 5.43 1.72
C CYS A 171 22.32 6.42 0.90
N TYR A 172 23.29 7.11 1.54
CA TYR A 172 24.01 8.24 0.93
C TYR A 172 25.52 8.04 0.92
N ASP A 173 26.00 6.81 0.98
CA ASP A 173 27.43 6.47 0.92
C ASP A 173 27.99 6.49 -0.51
N GLU A 174 29.27 6.20 -0.67
CA GLU A 174 29.92 6.22 -1.98
C GLU A 174 29.54 5.02 -2.86
N ASP A 175 29.25 3.85 -2.29
CA ASP A 175 28.76 2.71 -3.05
C ASP A 175 27.38 3.03 -3.66
N THR A 176 26.49 3.66 -2.89
CA THR A 176 25.21 4.19 -3.38
C THR A 176 25.41 5.26 -4.45
N ALA A 177 26.34 6.21 -4.25
CA ALA A 177 26.64 7.23 -5.25
C ALA A 177 27.16 6.62 -6.57
N ALA A 178 27.99 5.58 -6.48
CA ALA A 178 28.50 4.87 -7.66
C ALA A 178 27.38 4.11 -8.39
N ALA A 179 26.50 3.42 -7.66
CA ALA A 179 25.34 2.72 -8.21
C ALA A 179 24.35 3.72 -8.85
N PHE A 180 24.07 4.83 -8.18
CA PHE A 180 23.20 5.89 -8.70
C PHE A 180 23.72 6.48 -10.02
N ARG A 181 25.02 6.76 -10.11
CA ARG A 181 25.65 7.18 -11.37
C ARG A 181 25.49 6.12 -12.49
N GLY A 182 25.56 4.85 -12.15
CA GLY A 182 25.28 3.74 -13.08
C GLY A 182 23.86 3.76 -13.61
N TRP A 183 22.88 3.89 -12.69
CA TRP A 183 21.46 3.99 -13.00
C TRP A 183 21.15 5.21 -13.88
N LEU A 184 21.71 6.38 -13.54
CA LEU A 184 21.53 7.60 -14.33
C LEU A 184 22.09 7.46 -15.76
N ARG A 185 23.24 6.79 -15.93
CA ARG A 185 23.77 6.51 -17.27
C ARG A 185 22.83 5.61 -18.09
N ALA A 186 22.24 4.62 -17.46
CA ALA A 186 21.27 3.74 -18.14
C ALA A 186 20.01 4.51 -18.54
N ARG A 187 19.52 5.43 -17.69
CA ARG A 187 18.32 6.23 -17.93
C ARG A 187 18.54 7.30 -19.00
N TYR A 188 19.60 8.09 -18.91
CA TYR A 188 19.80 9.29 -19.75
C TYR A 188 20.76 9.09 -20.92
N GLY A 189 21.60 8.08 -20.88
CA GLY A 189 22.60 7.82 -21.91
C GLY A 189 23.78 8.80 -21.91
N THR A 190 23.52 10.12 -21.92
CA THR A 190 24.56 11.16 -21.96
C THR A 190 24.38 12.17 -20.81
N ILE A 191 25.50 12.85 -20.47
CA ILE A 191 25.50 13.87 -19.42
C ILE A 191 24.70 15.12 -19.86
N GLU A 192 24.68 15.42 -21.15
CA GLU A 192 23.90 16.50 -21.73
C GLU A 192 22.40 16.25 -21.60
N ALA A 193 21.94 15.02 -21.85
CA ALA A 193 20.55 14.63 -21.66
C ALA A 193 20.12 14.75 -20.19
N LEU A 194 20.96 14.28 -19.25
CA LEU A 194 20.73 14.46 -17.83
C LEU A 194 20.66 15.94 -17.44
N ASN A 195 21.63 16.76 -17.89
CA ASN A 195 21.63 18.19 -17.62
C ASN A 195 20.37 18.88 -18.14
N ALA A 196 19.87 18.49 -19.31
CA ALA A 196 18.63 19.00 -19.87
C ALA A 196 17.41 18.59 -19.04
N ALA A 197 17.32 17.31 -18.62
CA ALA A 197 16.24 16.79 -17.81
C ALA A 197 16.18 17.48 -16.42
N TRP A 198 17.32 17.57 -15.75
CA TRP A 198 17.42 18.15 -14.40
C TRP A 198 17.44 19.69 -14.37
N GLY A 199 17.52 20.37 -15.54
CA GLY A 199 17.57 21.84 -15.61
C GLY A 199 18.79 22.43 -14.91
N THR A 200 19.96 21.79 -15.02
CA THR A 200 21.15 22.09 -14.24
C THR A 200 21.82 23.44 -14.54
N SER A 201 21.36 24.16 -15.56
CA SER A 201 21.75 25.54 -15.76
C SER A 201 21.33 26.46 -14.59
N PHE A 202 20.34 26.05 -13.81
CA PHE A 202 19.88 26.75 -12.62
C PHE A 202 20.94 26.66 -11.51
N TRP A 203 21.29 27.79 -10.89
CA TRP A 203 22.31 27.93 -9.86
C TRP A 203 23.68 27.34 -10.20
N SER A 204 24.03 27.31 -11.50
CA SER A 204 25.34 26.82 -11.97
C SER A 204 25.65 25.35 -11.57
N GLN A 205 24.62 24.50 -11.65
CA GLN A 205 24.73 23.07 -11.29
C GLN A 205 25.07 22.15 -12.49
N GLN A 206 25.45 22.72 -13.64
CA GLN A 206 25.71 21.94 -14.85
C GLN A 206 26.90 20.99 -14.66
N TYR A 207 26.66 19.70 -14.85
CA TYR A 207 27.68 18.65 -14.76
C TYR A 207 28.47 18.53 -16.06
N GLY A 208 29.80 18.43 -15.96
CA GLY A 208 30.70 18.14 -17.07
C GLY A 208 30.99 16.67 -17.25
N GLN A 209 30.87 15.88 -16.18
CA GLN A 209 31.13 14.44 -16.18
C GLN A 209 30.36 13.72 -15.07
N TRP A 210 30.12 12.45 -15.26
CA TRP A 210 29.32 11.62 -14.34
C TRP A 210 29.91 11.57 -12.92
N ALA A 211 31.24 11.63 -12.77
CA ALA A 211 31.90 11.58 -11.46
C ALA A 211 31.59 12.79 -10.56
N GLU A 212 31.02 13.87 -11.11
CA GLU A 212 30.63 15.06 -10.37
C GLU A 212 29.25 14.89 -9.68
N ILE A 213 28.48 13.86 -10.09
CA ILE A 213 27.13 13.60 -9.54
C ILE A 213 27.28 12.75 -8.28
N GLY A 214 26.80 13.30 -7.16
CA GLY A 214 26.62 12.59 -5.89
C GLY A 214 25.16 12.27 -5.59
N THR A 215 24.92 11.62 -4.46
CA THR A 215 23.59 11.48 -3.88
C THR A 215 23.07 12.85 -3.39
N PRO A 216 21.75 13.09 -3.31
CA PRO A 216 21.19 14.39 -2.90
C PRO A 216 21.31 14.60 -1.38
N MET A 217 22.54 14.79 -0.88
CA MET A 217 22.86 15.12 0.50
C MET A 217 22.17 16.42 0.95
N LEU A 218 22.16 16.71 2.25
CA LEU A 218 21.71 18.00 2.75
C LEU A 218 22.59 19.14 2.22
N THR A 219 21.95 20.19 1.72
CA THR A 219 22.58 21.38 1.16
C THR A 219 22.22 22.63 1.99
N LEU A 220 22.87 23.76 1.71
CA LEU A 220 22.56 25.02 2.39
C LEU A 220 21.19 25.59 2.03
N SER A 221 20.61 25.17 0.90
CA SER A 221 19.27 25.55 0.46
C SER A 221 18.57 24.31 -0.11
N THR A 222 17.48 24.49 -0.85
CA THR A 222 16.74 23.40 -1.48
C THR A 222 17.58 22.68 -2.54
N ARG A 223 17.44 21.37 -2.62
CA ARG A 223 18.10 20.51 -3.59
C ARG A 223 17.45 20.61 -4.96
N ASN A 224 18.11 20.10 -5.99
CA ASN A 224 17.50 19.94 -7.31
C ASN A 224 16.36 18.91 -7.23
N PRO A 225 15.10 19.29 -7.54
CA PRO A 225 13.95 18.39 -7.36
C PRO A 225 14.00 17.17 -8.29
N SER A 226 14.44 17.33 -9.55
CA SER A 226 14.60 16.19 -10.49
C SER A 226 15.64 15.18 -9.99
N GLN A 227 16.76 15.64 -9.41
CA GLN A 227 17.74 14.75 -8.77
C GLN A 227 17.13 13.99 -7.59
N VAL A 228 16.32 14.65 -6.77
CA VAL A 228 15.66 14.01 -5.60
C VAL A 228 14.70 12.93 -6.04
N ILE A 229 13.88 13.20 -7.07
CA ILE A 229 12.94 12.21 -7.61
C ILE A 229 13.67 11.03 -8.23
N ASP A 230 14.71 11.27 -9.02
CA ASP A 230 15.51 10.20 -9.60
C ASP A 230 16.25 9.38 -8.54
N PHE A 231 16.61 9.98 -7.41
CA PHE A 231 17.20 9.25 -6.30
C PHE A 231 16.18 8.36 -5.58
N HIS A 232 14.91 8.79 -5.47
CA HIS A 232 13.83 7.92 -4.98
C HIS A 232 13.55 6.75 -5.94
N ARG A 233 13.47 7.02 -7.25
CA ARG A 233 13.33 5.97 -8.27
C ARG A 233 14.46 4.96 -8.19
N PHE A 234 15.71 5.46 -8.23
CA PHE A 234 16.90 4.62 -8.08
C PHE A 234 16.86 3.77 -6.81
N SER A 235 16.51 4.37 -5.66
CA SER A 235 16.51 3.65 -4.38
C SER A 235 15.47 2.53 -4.35
N SER A 236 14.29 2.75 -4.96
CA SER A 236 13.29 1.71 -5.16
C SER A 236 13.79 0.60 -6.09
N ASP A 237 14.39 0.96 -7.23
CA ASP A 237 14.92 0.01 -8.21
C ASP A 237 16.11 -0.78 -7.66
N GLU A 238 16.96 -0.16 -6.84
CA GLU A 238 18.14 -0.80 -6.23
C GLU A 238 17.76 -1.88 -5.22
N LEU A 239 16.73 -1.64 -4.42
CA LEU A 239 16.15 -2.65 -3.53
C LEU A 239 15.40 -3.73 -4.31
N LEU A 240 14.72 -3.37 -5.41
CA LEU A 240 14.08 -4.33 -6.28
C LEU A 240 15.10 -5.25 -6.98
N ASP A 241 16.25 -4.72 -7.40
CA ASP A 241 17.36 -5.55 -7.93
C ASP A 241 17.88 -6.52 -6.85
N TYR A 242 18.01 -6.06 -5.60
CA TYR A 242 18.37 -6.94 -4.49
C TYR A 242 17.35 -8.06 -4.27
N TYR A 243 16.04 -7.73 -4.23
CA TYR A 243 14.96 -8.70 -4.15
C TYR A 243 15.05 -9.74 -5.27
N ARG A 244 15.17 -9.29 -6.52
CA ARG A 244 15.29 -10.18 -7.70
C ARG A 244 16.46 -11.16 -7.58
N ARG A 245 17.60 -10.72 -7.06
CA ARG A 245 18.75 -11.59 -6.88
C ARG A 245 18.54 -12.68 -5.84
N GLU A 246 17.85 -12.38 -4.75
CA GLU A 246 17.45 -13.44 -3.80
C GLU A 246 16.46 -14.42 -4.45
N VAL A 247 15.48 -13.92 -5.20
CA VAL A 247 14.52 -14.74 -5.96
C VAL A 247 15.25 -15.65 -6.97
N GLU A 248 16.24 -15.15 -7.70
CA GLU A 248 17.07 -15.95 -8.61
C GLU A 248 17.77 -17.11 -7.91
N VAL A 249 18.25 -16.89 -6.69
CA VAL A 249 18.82 -17.96 -5.87
C VAL A 249 17.77 -18.98 -5.48
N LEU A 250 16.62 -18.54 -4.93
CA LEU A 250 15.52 -19.41 -4.49
C LEU A 250 15.02 -20.29 -5.65
N ARG A 251 14.86 -19.73 -6.83
CA ARG A 251 14.37 -20.45 -8.03
C ARG A 251 15.28 -21.58 -8.51
N ARG A 252 16.55 -21.60 -8.13
CA ARG A 252 17.44 -22.73 -8.43
C ARG A 252 17.12 -23.97 -7.61
N HIS A 253 16.49 -23.80 -6.45
CA HIS A 253 16.29 -24.85 -5.45
C HIS A 253 14.81 -25.12 -5.13
N SER A 254 13.88 -24.22 -5.50
CA SER A 254 12.48 -24.33 -5.11
C SER A 254 11.53 -23.87 -6.21
N THR A 255 10.35 -24.49 -6.26
CA THR A 255 9.22 -24.08 -7.11
C THR A 255 8.11 -23.42 -6.30
N ALA A 256 8.24 -23.32 -4.98
CA ALA A 256 7.28 -22.63 -4.13
C ALA A 256 7.22 -21.13 -4.49
N PRO A 257 6.04 -20.51 -4.37
CA PRO A 257 5.90 -19.08 -4.65
C PRO A 257 6.79 -18.24 -3.73
N VAL A 258 7.17 -17.05 -4.20
CA VAL A 258 8.05 -16.11 -3.49
C VAL A 258 7.34 -14.78 -3.33
N THR A 259 7.39 -14.22 -2.14
CA THR A 259 6.87 -12.91 -1.82
C THR A 259 7.83 -12.10 -0.94
N THR A 260 7.46 -10.88 -0.67
CA THR A 260 7.96 -10.04 0.43
C THR A 260 6.79 -9.19 0.92
N ASN A 261 6.82 -8.74 2.16
CA ASN A 261 5.78 -7.91 2.72
C ASN A 261 5.95 -6.44 2.27
N PHE A 262 4.91 -5.88 1.67
CA PHE A 262 4.80 -4.46 1.37
C PHE A 262 4.32 -3.71 2.62
N MET A 263 4.53 -2.40 2.62
CA MET A 263 4.08 -1.53 3.71
C MET A 263 3.19 -0.43 3.11
N VAL A 264 2.00 -0.82 2.69
CA VAL A 264 1.00 0.11 2.15
C VAL A 264 0.30 0.78 3.33
N THR A 265 0.93 1.82 3.83
CA THR A 265 0.46 2.60 4.99
C THR A 265 0.69 4.10 4.76
N ALA A 266 0.01 4.95 5.54
CA ALA A 266 0.08 6.41 5.41
C ALA A 266 1.47 7.02 5.70
N HIS A 267 2.36 6.31 6.36
CA HIS A 267 3.66 6.86 6.79
C HIS A 267 4.86 6.28 6.03
N ILE A 268 4.67 5.28 5.17
CA ILE A 268 5.73 4.66 4.36
C ILE A 268 5.51 5.01 2.88
N ARG A 269 6.51 5.67 2.28
CA ARG A 269 6.47 6.09 0.87
C ARG A 269 7.78 5.80 0.13
N ASN A 270 8.57 4.85 0.63
CA ASN A 270 9.96 4.70 0.21
C ASN A 270 10.13 3.97 -1.12
N LEU A 271 9.17 3.15 -1.50
CA LEU A 271 9.23 2.30 -2.70
C LEU A 271 8.01 2.56 -3.60
N ASP A 272 8.20 2.43 -4.91
CA ASP A 272 7.10 2.41 -5.87
C ASP A 272 6.56 0.99 -6.04
N TYR A 273 5.54 0.66 -5.27
CA TYR A 273 4.97 -0.69 -5.30
C TYR A 273 4.25 -1.04 -6.62
N TRP A 274 3.94 -0.06 -7.50
CA TRP A 274 3.47 -0.40 -8.84
C TRP A 274 4.53 -1.13 -9.67
N THR A 275 5.81 -0.80 -9.46
CA THR A 275 6.93 -1.51 -10.12
C THR A 275 7.30 -2.81 -9.42
N TRP A 276 7.03 -2.94 -8.11
CA TRP A 276 7.35 -4.13 -7.33
C TRP A 276 6.32 -5.25 -7.45
N ALA A 277 5.03 -4.91 -7.52
CA ALA A 277 3.95 -5.89 -7.50
C ALA A 277 4.02 -6.93 -8.63
N PRO A 278 4.45 -6.60 -9.86
CA PRO A 278 4.64 -7.60 -10.92
C PRO A 278 5.78 -8.59 -10.68
N GLU A 279 6.67 -8.33 -9.73
CA GLU A 279 7.88 -9.13 -9.47
C GLU A 279 7.67 -10.16 -8.36
N VAL A 280 6.59 -10.06 -7.58
CA VAL A 280 6.22 -11.04 -6.57
C VAL A 280 5.20 -12.03 -7.14
N ASP A 281 5.25 -13.30 -6.70
CA ASP A 281 4.26 -14.29 -7.13
C ASP A 281 2.88 -14.04 -6.50
N ILE A 282 2.87 -13.46 -5.30
CA ILE A 282 1.66 -13.00 -4.62
C ILE A 282 1.98 -11.73 -3.84
N VAL A 283 1.11 -10.73 -3.95
CA VAL A 283 1.24 -9.50 -3.17
C VAL A 283 0.92 -9.79 -1.71
N ALA A 284 1.79 -9.36 -0.82
CA ALA A 284 1.58 -9.42 0.62
C ALA A 284 1.78 -8.03 1.23
N ASN A 285 1.01 -7.69 2.24
CA ASN A 285 1.05 -6.37 2.88
C ASN A 285 0.97 -6.46 4.39
N ASP A 286 1.68 -5.56 5.06
CA ASP A 286 1.58 -5.33 6.50
C ASP A 286 0.73 -4.11 6.76
N HIS A 287 -0.24 -4.24 7.65
CA HIS A 287 -1.10 -3.13 8.00
C HIS A 287 -1.34 -3.05 9.52
N TYR A 288 -0.91 -1.93 10.10
CA TYR A 288 -1.14 -1.60 11.50
C TYR A 288 -1.94 -0.31 11.60
N LEU A 289 -3.04 -0.31 12.34
CA LEU A 289 -3.86 0.89 12.54
C LEU A 289 -3.00 2.06 13.05
N ASP A 290 -3.06 3.18 12.35
CA ASP A 290 -2.38 4.41 12.76
C ASP A 290 -3.32 5.29 13.58
N HIS A 291 -3.21 5.20 14.90
CA HIS A 291 -4.03 5.97 15.84
C HIS A 291 -3.74 7.47 15.88
N ARG A 292 -2.78 7.96 15.09
CA ARG A 292 -2.56 9.40 14.89
C ARG A 292 -3.57 9.99 13.90
N LEU A 293 -4.15 9.17 13.05
CA LEU A 293 -5.16 9.59 12.08
C LEU A 293 -6.51 9.82 12.77
N ALA A 294 -7.27 10.77 12.26
CA ALA A 294 -8.63 11.05 12.75
C ALA A 294 -9.59 9.88 12.50
N ASP A 295 -9.40 9.18 11.39
CA ASP A 295 -10.16 8.00 11.00
C ASP A 295 -9.21 6.88 10.53
N PRO A 296 -8.68 6.07 11.45
CA PRO A 296 -7.80 4.96 11.11
C PRO A 296 -8.53 3.81 10.41
N THR A 297 -9.87 3.76 10.48
CA THR A 297 -10.66 2.71 9.85
C THR A 297 -10.80 2.93 8.34
N THR A 298 -11.06 4.15 7.93
CA THR A 298 -11.06 4.51 6.50
C THR A 298 -9.66 4.37 5.89
N GLU A 299 -8.60 4.63 6.66
CA GLU A 299 -7.23 4.38 6.21
C GLU A 299 -6.95 2.88 6.01
N LEU A 300 -7.41 2.01 6.93
CA LEU A 300 -7.33 0.55 6.74
C LEU A 300 -7.99 0.14 5.43
N SER A 301 -9.19 0.65 5.17
CA SER A 301 -9.94 0.35 3.95
C SER A 301 -9.21 0.83 2.69
N PHE A 302 -8.62 2.03 2.74
CA PHE A 302 -7.76 2.57 1.66
C PHE A 302 -6.53 1.69 1.42
N ALA A 303 -5.80 1.33 2.47
CA ALA A 303 -4.60 0.49 2.37
C ALA A 303 -4.92 -0.90 1.78
N ALA A 304 -6.04 -1.51 2.19
CA ALA A 304 -6.49 -2.78 1.64
C ALA A 304 -6.92 -2.67 0.16
N ASP A 305 -7.62 -1.59 -0.22
CA ASP A 305 -8.02 -1.35 -1.61
C ASP A 305 -6.82 -1.02 -2.50
N LEU A 306 -5.81 -0.29 -2.00
CA LEU A 306 -4.55 -0.07 -2.72
C LEU A 306 -3.77 -1.39 -2.88
N THR A 307 -3.70 -2.22 -1.83
CA THR A 307 -3.07 -3.54 -1.93
C THR A 307 -3.77 -4.43 -2.96
N ARG A 308 -5.11 -4.41 -3.00
CA ARG A 308 -5.88 -5.08 -4.07
C ARG A 308 -5.54 -4.54 -5.46
N GLY A 309 -5.40 -3.21 -5.59
CA GLY A 309 -4.97 -2.57 -6.83
C GLY A 309 -3.60 -3.07 -7.29
N LEU A 310 -2.62 -3.15 -6.38
CA LEU A 310 -1.29 -3.72 -6.62
C LEU A 310 -1.37 -5.19 -7.08
N ALA A 311 -2.26 -5.96 -6.48
CA ALA A 311 -2.52 -7.35 -6.89
C ALA A 311 -3.30 -7.47 -8.21
N GLY A 312 -3.63 -6.37 -8.88
CA GLY A 312 -4.41 -6.36 -10.12
C GLY A 312 -5.83 -6.92 -9.96
N GLY A 313 -6.43 -6.76 -8.78
CA GLY A 313 -7.74 -7.31 -8.42
C GLY A 313 -7.72 -8.78 -8.00
N ASN A 314 -6.54 -9.45 -8.02
CA ASN A 314 -6.38 -10.81 -7.53
C ASN A 314 -6.30 -10.88 -6.01
N ALA A 315 -6.32 -12.11 -5.48
CA ALA A 315 -6.06 -12.39 -4.07
C ALA A 315 -4.68 -11.88 -3.61
N TRP A 316 -4.60 -11.43 -2.38
CA TRP A 316 -3.39 -10.97 -1.72
C TRP A 316 -3.33 -11.44 -0.27
N LEU A 317 -2.19 -11.32 0.40
CA LEU A 317 -2.00 -11.78 1.77
C LEU A 317 -1.87 -10.59 2.71
N LEU A 318 -2.69 -10.54 3.78
CA LEU A 318 -2.38 -9.72 4.95
C LEU A 318 -1.32 -10.46 5.75
N MET A 319 -0.05 -10.04 5.56
CA MET A 319 1.10 -10.75 6.12
C MET A 319 1.31 -10.42 7.59
N GLU A 320 1.08 -9.16 7.97
CA GLU A 320 1.17 -8.71 9.35
C GLU A 320 0.03 -7.75 9.72
N GLN A 321 -0.49 -7.92 10.90
CA GLN A 321 -1.27 -6.95 11.66
C GLN A 321 -1.13 -7.25 13.15
N SER A 322 -1.61 -6.36 14.03
CA SER A 322 -1.58 -6.56 15.47
C SER A 322 -2.89 -7.12 16.02
N THR A 323 -2.81 -7.92 17.09
CA THR A 323 -4.00 -8.33 17.86
C THR A 323 -4.55 -7.20 18.75
N GLY A 324 -3.70 -6.27 19.14
CA GLY A 324 -4.02 -5.14 20.02
C GLY A 324 -3.05 -3.99 19.80
N ALA A 325 -2.43 -3.51 20.89
CA ALA A 325 -1.47 -2.44 20.83
C ALA A 325 -0.15 -2.86 20.17
N VAL A 326 0.40 -2.00 19.33
CA VAL A 326 1.81 -2.04 18.92
C VAL A 326 2.67 -1.35 20.00
N ASN A 327 3.99 -1.20 19.79
CA ASN A 327 4.85 -0.55 20.77
C ASN A 327 5.73 0.58 20.17
N TRP A 328 5.56 0.85 18.88
CA TRP A 328 6.41 1.80 18.13
C TRP A 328 5.68 3.07 17.69
N GLN A 329 4.38 3.18 17.92
CA GLN A 329 3.63 4.44 17.74
C GLN A 329 3.76 5.32 18.97
N PRO A 330 3.54 6.66 18.86
CA PRO A 330 3.54 7.57 20.04
C PRO A 330 2.46 7.20 21.07
N TYR A 331 1.31 6.69 20.60
CA TYR A 331 0.20 6.21 21.41
C TYR A 331 -0.20 4.83 20.94
N ASN A 332 -0.03 3.82 21.77
CA ASN A 332 -0.27 2.42 21.44
C ASN A 332 -1.59 1.98 22.06
N LEU A 333 -2.68 2.19 21.36
CA LEU A 333 -4.02 1.86 21.84
C LEU A 333 -4.30 0.37 21.64
N ALA A 334 -4.85 -0.26 22.68
CA ALA A 334 -5.38 -1.61 22.54
C ALA A 334 -6.65 -1.61 21.68
N LYS A 335 -6.87 -2.66 20.92
CA LYS A 335 -8.12 -2.87 20.19
C LYS A 335 -9.26 -3.15 21.19
N ALA A 336 -10.45 -2.61 20.90
CA ALA A 336 -11.67 -2.96 21.62
C ALA A 336 -12.08 -4.42 21.32
N PRO A 337 -12.85 -5.07 22.20
CA PRO A 337 -13.42 -6.40 21.93
C PRO A 337 -14.11 -6.46 20.58
N GLY A 338 -13.82 -7.51 19.78
CA GLY A 338 -14.33 -7.70 18.43
C GLY A 338 -13.67 -6.83 17.35
N GLN A 339 -12.84 -5.86 17.72
CA GLN A 339 -12.16 -4.99 16.72
C GLN A 339 -11.09 -5.73 15.93
N MET A 340 -10.39 -6.70 16.54
CA MET A 340 -9.41 -7.52 15.85
C MET A 340 -10.10 -8.32 14.72
N THR A 341 -11.18 -9.01 15.04
CA THR A 341 -11.98 -9.77 14.07
C THR A 341 -12.54 -8.86 12.99
N ARG A 342 -13.12 -7.72 13.36
CA ARG A 342 -13.69 -6.76 12.40
C ARG A 342 -12.62 -6.22 11.42
N ASN A 343 -11.45 -5.86 11.90
CA ASN A 343 -10.37 -5.38 11.05
C ASN A 343 -9.86 -6.48 10.12
N SER A 344 -9.68 -7.71 10.63
CA SER A 344 -9.30 -8.87 9.81
C SER A 344 -10.30 -9.11 8.67
N LEU A 345 -11.59 -9.11 8.99
CA LEU A 345 -12.64 -9.33 7.99
C LEU A 345 -12.80 -8.12 7.03
N ALA A 346 -12.41 -6.91 7.42
CA ALA A 346 -12.35 -5.76 6.51
C ALA A 346 -11.29 -5.95 5.41
N HIS A 347 -10.14 -6.54 5.74
CA HIS A 347 -9.13 -6.94 4.75
C HIS A 347 -9.63 -8.08 3.85
N VAL A 348 -10.28 -9.10 4.43
CA VAL A 348 -10.87 -10.21 3.68
C VAL A 348 -11.95 -9.71 2.71
N ALA A 349 -12.82 -8.80 3.14
CA ALA A 349 -13.82 -8.16 2.29
C ALA A 349 -13.18 -7.50 1.04
N ARG A 350 -11.93 -7.04 1.16
CA ARG A 350 -11.18 -6.34 0.10
C ARG A 350 -10.19 -7.24 -0.64
N GLY A 351 -10.33 -8.56 -0.52
CA GLY A 351 -9.61 -9.53 -1.35
C GLY A 351 -8.44 -10.22 -0.67
N ALA A 352 -8.19 -9.99 0.62
CA ALA A 352 -7.22 -10.79 1.36
C ALA A 352 -7.68 -12.25 1.46
N GLU A 353 -6.78 -13.20 1.17
CA GLU A 353 -6.99 -14.64 1.31
C GLU A 353 -6.00 -15.27 2.31
N ALA A 354 -5.29 -14.44 3.06
CA ALA A 354 -4.62 -14.80 4.30
C ALA A 354 -4.78 -13.68 5.31
N VAL A 355 -4.87 -14.04 6.59
CA VAL A 355 -4.93 -13.14 7.73
C VAL A 355 -3.84 -13.57 8.70
N CYS A 356 -2.69 -12.89 8.65
CA CYS A 356 -1.55 -13.20 9.50
C CYS A 356 -1.29 -12.06 10.51
N PHE A 357 -0.65 -12.41 11.61
CA PHE A 357 -0.42 -11.51 12.73
C PHE A 357 1.06 -11.46 13.13
N PHE A 358 1.60 -10.30 13.32
CA PHE A 358 2.75 -10.12 14.16
C PHE A 358 2.25 -9.97 15.60
N GLN A 359 2.47 -10.94 16.53
CA GLN A 359 3.19 -12.19 16.36
C GLN A 359 2.46 -13.34 17.10
N TRP A 360 2.98 -14.58 17.04
CA TRP A 360 2.37 -15.72 17.73
C TRP A 360 2.33 -15.52 19.24
N ARG A 361 3.48 -15.38 19.89
CA ARG A 361 3.60 -15.22 21.34
C ARG A 361 4.30 -13.90 21.68
N ALA A 362 3.76 -13.14 22.62
CA ALA A 362 4.33 -11.87 23.06
C ALA A 362 5.73 -12.06 23.62
N SER A 363 6.72 -11.36 23.05
CA SER A 363 8.13 -11.46 23.44
C SER A 363 8.36 -10.98 24.88
N GLN A 364 9.18 -11.72 25.64
CA GLN A 364 9.52 -11.35 27.02
C GLN A 364 10.54 -10.20 27.09
N GLN A 365 11.32 -10.02 26.02
CA GLN A 365 12.44 -9.06 25.98
C GLN A 365 12.65 -8.59 24.53
N GLY A 366 13.57 -7.65 24.36
CA GLY A 366 13.86 -7.06 23.05
C GLY A 366 13.05 -5.80 22.79
N SER A 367 13.23 -5.23 21.61
CA SER A 367 12.65 -3.92 21.27
C SER A 367 11.13 -3.98 21.15
N GLU A 368 10.54 -5.14 20.86
CA GLU A 368 9.11 -5.34 20.65
C GLU A 368 8.42 -6.10 21.78
N LYS A 369 9.02 -6.08 22.99
CA LYS A 369 8.49 -6.78 24.16
C LYS A 369 7.09 -6.34 24.61
N PHE A 370 6.61 -5.19 24.19
CA PHE A 370 5.26 -4.69 24.47
C PHE A 370 4.33 -4.73 23.25
N HIS A 371 4.80 -5.31 22.14
CA HIS A 371 3.91 -5.58 21.01
C HIS A 371 2.93 -6.68 21.38
N SER A 372 1.65 -6.51 21.03
CA SER A 372 0.61 -7.51 21.26
C SER A 372 0.87 -8.78 20.41
N ALA A 373 0.26 -9.88 20.80
CA ALA A 373 0.44 -11.16 20.14
C ALA A 373 -0.83 -12.03 20.26
N LEU A 374 -0.91 -13.09 19.46
CA LEU A 374 -2.00 -14.07 19.51
C LEU A 374 -2.05 -14.76 20.88
N VAL A 375 -0.88 -15.12 21.44
CA VAL A 375 -0.74 -15.53 22.83
C VAL A 375 -0.12 -14.37 23.62
N PRO A 376 -0.93 -13.59 24.36
CA PRO A 376 -0.44 -12.44 25.11
C PRO A 376 0.40 -12.84 26.33
N HIS A 377 1.13 -11.90 26.93
CA HIS A 377 1.91 -12.14 28.17
C HIS A 377 1.09 -12.77 29.30
N ALA A 378 -0.20 -12.43 29.38
CA ALA A 378 -1.11 -13.00 30.38
C ALA A 378 -1.56 -14.45 30.07
N GLY A 379 -1.14 -15.02 28.92
CA GLY A 379 -1.42 -16.40 28.52
C GLY A 379 -2.81 -16.58 27.90
N THR A 380 -3.28 -17.81 27.92
CA THR A 380 -4.48 -18.24 27.18
C THR A 380 -5.80 -18.06 27.95
N ASP A 381 -5.79 -17.67 29.21
CA ASP A 381 -7.01 -17.30 29.93
C ASP A 381 -7.29 -15.80 29.81
N THR A 382 -7.43 -15.32 28.57
CA THR A 382 -7.61 -13.92 28.23
C THR A 382 -8.73 -13.74 27.20
N GLU A 383 -9.29 -12.54 27.13
CA GLU A 383 -10.30 -12.18 26.11
C GLU A 383 -9.67 -12.23 24.69
N VAL A 384 -8.46 -11.71 24.54
CA VAL A 384 -7.70 -11.74 23.28
C VAL A 384 -7.56 -13.17 22.76
N TRP A 385 -7.15 -14.13 23.62
CA TRP A 385 -7.01 -15.53 23.20
C TRP A 385 -8.34 -16.14 22.77
N ARG A 386 -9.43 -15.85 23.48
CA ARG A 386 -10.78 -16.33 23.08
C ARG A 386 -11.15 -15.75 21.71
N GLU A 387 -10.95 -14.45 21.50
CA GLU A 387 -11.21 -13.83 20.19
C GLU A 387 -10.33 -14.42 19.07
N VAL A 388 -9.07 -14.77 19.36
CA VAL A 388 -8.17 -15.46 18.39
C VAL A 388 -8.76 -16.80 17.95
N VAL A 389 -9.25 -17.61 18.90
CA VAL A 389 -9.88 -18.91 18.58
C VAL A 389 -11.19 -18.71 17.79
N ASP A 390 -11.99 -17.73 18.17
CA ASP A 390 -13.25 -17.41 17.49
C ASP A 390 -12.99 -16.87 16.07
N LEU A 391 -11.91 -16.10 15.88
CA LEU A 391 -11.51 -15.62 14.55
C LEU A 391 -11.13 -16.80 13.63
N GLY A 392 -10.32 -17.76 14.11
CA GLY A 392 -9.96 -18.95 13.32
C GLY A 392 -11.21 -19.70 12.85
N ALA A 393 -12.13 -19.99 13.78
CA ALA A 393 -13.41 -20.62 13.43
C ALA A 393 -14.27 -19.78 12.45
N THR A 394 -14.19 -18.45 12.54
CA THR A 394 -14.92 -17.56 11.61
C THR A 394 -14.32 -17.64 10.21
N LEU A 395 -12.98 -17.67 10.09
CA LEU A 395 -12.31 -17.79 8.81
C LEU A 395 -12.63 -19.11 8.11
N ASP A 396 -12.68 -20.23 8.84
CA ASP A 396 -13.09 -21.55 8.31
C ASP A 396 -14.50 -21.51 7.70
N HIS A 397 -15.43 -20.75 8.31
CA HIS A 397 -16.79 -20.58 7.77
C HIS A 397 -16.83 -19.75 6.48
N LEU A 398 -15.76 -19.02 6.17
CA LEU A 398 -15.65 -18.15 4.99
C LEU A 398 -14.81 -18.77 3.85
N ASP A 399 -14.39 -20.03 3.96
CA ASP A 399 -13.56 -20.70 2.95
C ASP A 399 -14.13 -20.62 1.53
N GLU A 400 -15.45 -20.67 1.41
CA GLU A 400 -16.12 -20.66 0.11
C GLU A 400 -15.99 -19.34 -0.68
N ILE A 401 -15.50 -18.25 -0.03
CA ILE A 401 -15.31 -16.95 -0.72
C ILE A 401 -14.01 -16.90 -1.54
N VAL A 402 -13.09 -17.83 -1.30
CA VAL A 402 -11.78 -17.87 -1.98
C VAL A 402 -11.95 -17.90 -3.50
N GLY A 403 -11.14 -17.11 -4.19
CA GLY A 403 -11.16 -16.97 -5.65
C GLY A 403 -12.17 -15.97 -6.19
N THR A 404 -13.05 -15.39 -5.35
CA THR A 404 -13.92 -14.29 -5.75
C THR A 404 -13.19 -12.94 -5.72
N THR A 405 -13.65 -11.97 -6.51
CA THR A 405 -13.02 -10.64 -6.64
C THR A 405 -13.99 -9.54 -6.22
N VAL A 406 -13.44 -8.40 -5.82
CA VAL A 406 -14.24 -7.20 -5.49
C VAL A 406 -14.76 -6.58 -6.77
N VAL A 407 -16.00 -6.07 -6.73
CA VAL A 407 -16.64 -5.37 -7.84
C VAL A 407 -16.65 -3.87 -7.53
N ALA A 408 -16.00 -3.07 -8.37
CA ALA A 408 -15.95 -1.61 -8.25
C ALA A 408 -16.21 -0.92 -9.59
N ASP A 409 -17.06 0.11 -9.59
CA ASP A 409 -17.37 0.96 -10.76
C ASP A 409 -16.51 2.22 -10.79
N VAL A 410 -15.79 2.53 -9.71
CA VAL A 410 -15.00 3.76 -9.53
C VAL A 410 -13.54 3.42 -9.32
N ALA A 411 -12.64 4.16 -10.00
CA ALA A 411 -11.22 4.11 -9.73
C ALA A 411 -10.71 5.45 -9.17
N VAL A 412 -9.78 5.39 -8.23
CA VAL A 412 -8.98 6.53 -7.76
C VAL A 412 -7.53 6.30 -8.15
N MET A 413 -6.95 7.24 -8.89
CA MET A 413 -5.54 7.15 -9.30
C MET A 413 -4.61 7.48 -8.15
N PHE A 414 -3.54 6.68 -8.01
CA PHE A 414 -2.49 6.87 -7.03
C PHE A 414 -1.11 6.63 -7.65
N SER A 415 -0.12 7.49 -7.32
CA SER A 415 1.25 7.39 -7.81
C SER A 415 2.25 7.76 -6.72
N TRP A 416 3.22 6.86 -6.42
CA TRP A 416 4.34 7.16 -5.53
C TRP A 416 5.23 8.26 -6.10
N GLU A 417 5.48 8.30 -7.41
CA GLU A 417 6.26 9.35 -8.05
C GLU A 417 5.62 10.73 -7.88
N SER A 418 4.30 10.82 -8.09
CA SER A 418 3.56 12.06 -7.79
C SER A 418 3.61 12.42 -6.31
N TRP A 419 3.57 11.46 -5.40
CA TRP A 419 3.71 11.70 -3.96
C TRP A 419 5.10 12.25 -3.61
N TRP A 420 6.17 11.65 -4.16
CA TRP A 420 7.54 12.16 -3.95
C TRP A 420 7.71 13.57 -4.47
N ALA A 421 7.22 13.85 -5.69
CA ALA A 421 7.36 15.13 -6.36
C ALA A 421 6.51 16.24 -5.70
N ALA A 422 5.21 15.99 -5.49
CA ALA A 422 4.27 16.97 -4.93
C ALA A 422 4.63 17.39 -3.50
N ASP A 423 5.19 16.46 -2.70
CA ASP A 423 5.62 16.72 -1.34
C ASP A 423 7.10 17.14 -1.22
N GLY A 424 7.73 17.48 -2.36
CA GLY A 424 9.09 17.99 -2.42
C GLY A 424 9.29 19.32 -1.68
N GLU A 425 10.56 19.75 -1.54
CA GLU A 425 10.93 20.94 -0.80
C GLU A 425 10.44 22.23 -1.46
N SER A 426 10.43 22.26 -2.80
CA SER A 426 10.08 23.46 -3.62
C SER A 426 8.66 23.35 -4.15
N ARG A 427 7.68 23.76 -3.34
CA ARG A 427 6.25 23.72 -3.69
C ARG A 427 5.52 25.01 -3.30
N PRO A 428 4.37 25.33 -3.92
CA PRO A 428 3.65 26.58 -3.68
C PRO A 428 3.18 26.76 -2.23
N THR A 429 2.85 25.68 -1.54
CA THR A 429 2.44 25.68 -0.13
C THR A 429 2.77 24.35 0.53
N HIS A 430 3.12 24.39 1.80
CA HIS A 430 3.28 23.18 2.64
C HIS A 430 1.98 22.76 3.34
N ALA A 431 0.91 23.55 3.20
CA ALA A 431 -0.38 23.26 3.83
C ALA A 431 -1.23 22.22 3.06
N VAL A 432 -0.81 21.84 1.85
CA VAL A 432 -1.45 20.81 1.02
C VAL A 432 -0.48 19.66 0.85
N SER A 433 -0.88 18.44 1.21
CA SER A 433 -0.14 17.22 0.94
C SER A 433 -0.87 16.35 -0.08
N TYR A 434 -0.10 15.59 -0.86
CA TYR A 434 -0.66 14.68 -1.87
C TYR A 434 -1.54 13.60 -1.22
N LEU A 435 -1.00 12.91 -0.20
CA LEU A 435 -1.72 11.80 0.43
C LEU A 435 -3.01 12.25 1.11
N ASP A 436 -3.03 13.43 1.76
CA ASP A 436 -4.25 13.97 2.36
C ASP A 436 -5.35 14.20 1.33
N ARG A 437 -4.99 14.59 0.08
CA ARG A 437 -5.97 14.78 -1.01
C ARG A 437 -6.51 13.46 -1.51
N VAL A 438 -5.64 12.45 -1.64
CA VAL A 438 -6.05 11.09 -2.00
C VAL A 438 -7.00 10.52 -0.93
N HIS A 439 -6.62 10.61 0.33
CA HIS A 439 -7.44 10.11 1.46
C HIS A 439 -8.77 10.85 1.57
N ALA A 440 -8.80 12.18 1.45
CA ALA A 440 -10.05 12.94 1.49
C ALA A 440 -11.01 12.55 0.36
N THR A 441 -10.47 12.31 -0.84
CA THR A 441 -11.25 11.83 -1.99
C THR A 441 -11.79 10.42 -1.76
N TYR A 442 -10.94 9.52 -1.27
CA TYR A 442 -11.33 8.17 -0.92
C TYR A 442 -12.41 8.15 0.17
N ALA A 443 -12.20 8.89 1.26
CA ALA A 443 -13.16 8.99 2.37
C ALA A 443 -14.53 9.48 1.89
N ALA A 444 -14.58 10.50 1.02
CA ALA A 444 -15.84 11.01 0.49
C ALA A 444 -16.62 9.98 -0.34
N LEU A 445 -15.92 9.10 -1.10
CA LEU A 445 -16.55 8.01 -1.84
C LEU A 445 -16.98 6.86 -0.90
N HIS A 446 -16.12 6.53 0.07
CA HIS A 446 -16.37 5.52 1.08
C HIS A 446 -17.60 5.86 1.94
N GLU A 447 -17.75 7.10 2.41
CA GLU A 447 -18.91 7.61 3.13
C GLU A 447 -20.22 7.55 2.32
N LEU A 448 -20.12 7.58 0.98
CA LEU A 448 -21.25 7.39 0.06
C LEU A 448 -21.62 5.91 -0.16
N GLY A 449 -20.92 4.97 0.46
CA GLY A 449 -21.12 3.53 0.27
C GLY A 449 -20.67 3.04 -1.13
N ILE A 450 -19.72 3.71 -1.75
CA ILE A 450 -19.18 3.39 -3.08
C ILE A 450 -17.88 2.60 -2.92
N THR A 451 -17.85 1.39 -3.48
CA THR A 451 -16.61 0.60 -3.58
C THR A 451 -15.68 1.19 -4.64
N VAL A 452 -14.40 1.28 -4.29
CA VAL A 452 -13.37 1.94 -5.11
C VAL A 452 -12.21 0.98 -5.36
N ASP A 453 -11.68 0.96 -6.58
CA ASP A 453 -10.34 0.43 -6.86
C ASP A 453 -9.32 1.58 -6.83
N ILE A 454 -8.17 1.36 -6.19
CA ILE A 454 -7.02 2.27 -6.31
C ILE A 454 -6.14 1.75 -7.44
N VAL A 455 -5.80 2.62 -8.39
CA VAL A 455 -5.12 2.21 -9.62
C VAL A 455 -3.92 3.08 -9.96
N SER A 456 -2.94 2.47 -10.65
CA SER A 456 -1.86 3.21 -11.30
C SER A 456 -2.39 4.15 -12.39
N PRO A 457 -1.72 5.27 -12.68
CA PRO A 457 -2.04 6.10 -13.86
C PRO A 457 -1.95 5.35 -15.20
N ASP A 458 -1.26 4.21 -15.26
CA ASP A 458 -1.08 3.37 -16.45
C ASP A 458 -2.06 2.18 -16.50
N ALA A 459 -2.97 2.05 -15.53
CA ALA A 459 -3.92 0.94 -15.46
C ALA A 459 -4.99 0.99 -16.56
N ASP A 460 -5.54 -0.16 -16.96
CA ASP A 460 -6.70 -0.20 -17.83
C ASP A 460 -7.94 0.40 -17.16
N LEU A 461 -8.45 1.49 -17.71
CA LEU A 461 -9.59 2.23 -17.20
C LEU A 461 -10.94 1.79 -17.77
N SER A 462 -10.93 0.89 -18.77
CA SER A 462 -12.13 0.56 -19.57
C SER A 462 -13.27 -0.07 -18.76
N GLY A 463 -12.97 -0.62 -17.58
CA GLY A 463 -13.95 -1.23 -16.69
C GLY A 463 -14.65 -0.26 -15.74
N TYR A 464 -14.20 0.97 -15.63
CA TYR A 464 -14.73 1.94 -14.66
C TYR A 464 -15.70 2.92 -15.33
N ARG A 465 -16.71 3.36 -14.57
CA ARG A 465 -17.65 4.43 -14.95
C ARG A 465 -17.11 5.80 -14.59
N LEU A 466 -16.36 5.89 -13.50
CA LEU A 466 -15.75 7.12 -12.99
C LEU A 466 -14.29 6.88 -12.61
N VAL A 467 -13.41 7.78 -13.04
CA VAL A 467 -12.01 7.85 -12.60
C VAL A 467 -11.80 9.18 -11.88
N VAL A 468 -11.29 9.13 -10.66
CA VAL A 468 -10.93 10.30 -9.87
C VAL A 468 -9.40 10.44 -9.82
N VAL A 469 -8.92 11.67 -10.07
CA VAL A 469 -7.48 11.99 -10.20
C VAL A 469 -7.13 13.06 -9.14
N PRO A 470 -6.86 12.65 -7.88
CA PRO A 470 -6.64 13.58 -6.79
C PRO A 470 -5.18 14.05 -6.73
N GLY A 471 -4.91 15.29 -7.19
CA GLY A 471 -3.59 15.92 -7.07
C GLY A 471 -2.45 15.15 -7.75
N LEU A 472 -2.70 14.47 -8.84
CA LEU A 472 -1.71 13.69 -9.60
C LEU A 472 -0.70 14.64 -10.26
N TYR A 473 0.28 15.11 -9.50
CA TYR A 473 1.17 16.21 -9.82
C TYR A 473 2.06 15.92 -11.03
N LEU A 474 2.74 14.78 -11.02
CA LEU A 474 3.64 14.31 -12.06
C LEU A 474 2.89 13.37 -13.00
N VAL A 475 2.83 13.74 -14.28
CA VAL A 475 2.09 12.99 -15.32
C VAL A 475 2.87 13.01 -16.62
N SER A 476 3.13 11.84 -17.21
CA SER A 476 3.69 11.74 -18.55
C SER A 476 2.66 12.11 -19.63
N ASP A 477 3.13 12.41 -20.85
CA ASP A 477 2.23 12.67 -21.98
C ASP A 477 1.38 11.44 -22.33
N ALA A 478 1.94 10.23 -22.15
CA ALA A 478 1.21 8.99 -22.39
C ALA A 478 0.07 8.79 -21.38
N GLN A 479 0.31 9.05 -20.11
CA GLN A 479 -0.71 8.97 -19.07
C GLN A 479 -1.82 10.01 -19.25
N ALA A 480 -1.44 11.23 -19.65
CA ALA A 480 -2.41 12.29 -19.97
C ALA A 480 -3.31 11.90 -21.15
N ALA A 481 -2.72 11.38 -22.24
CA ALA A 481 -3.45 10.89 -23.41
C ALA A 481 -4.36 9.70 -23.03
N HIS A 482 -3.88 8.79 -22.19
CA HIS A 482 -4.65 7.62 -21.73
C HIS A 482 -5.94 8.03 -20.99
N LEU A 483 -5.87 8.99 -20.08
CA LEU A 483 -7.05 9.54 -19.40
C LEU A 483 -7.99 10.25 -20.38
N ALA A 484 -7.45 11.04 -21.31
CA ALA A 484 -8.24 11.72 -22.34
C ALA A 484 -9.00 10.74 -23.22
N ASP A 485 -8.33 9.69 -23.69
CA ASP A 485 -8.92 8.61 -24.49
C ASP A 485 -10.04 7.87 -23.73
N TYR A 486 -9.87 7.63 -22.42
CA TYR A 486 -10.91 7.03 -21.59
C TYR A 486 -12.17 7.91 -21.55
N VAL A 487 -12.01 9.23 -21.36
CA VAL A 487 -13.14 10.16 -21.33
C VAL A 487 -13.77 10.29 -22.74
N GLU A 488 -12.97 10.37 -23.80
CA GLU A 488 -13.47 10.47 -25.17
C GLU A 488 -14.42 9.29 -25.54
N ARG A 489 -14.13 8.08 -24.99
CA ARG A 489 -14.94 6.87 -25.20
C ARG A 489 -16.16 6.76 -24.30
N GLY A 490 -16.45 7.77 -23.47
CA GLY A 490 -17.64 7.82 -22.64
C GLY A 490 -17.43 7.66 -21.15
N GLY A 491 -16.17 7.53 -20.69
CA GLY A 491 -15.83 7.54 -19.28
C GLY A 491 -16.07 8.90 -18.64
N HIS A 492 -16.22 8.92 -17.33
CA HIS A 492 -16.27 10.15 -16.55
C HIS A 492 -14.99 10.33 -15.75
N ALA A 493 -14.44 11.54 -15.71
CA ALA A 493 -13.27 11.86 -14.90
C ALA A 493 -13.52 13.07 -13.99
N LEU A 494 -12.99 13.02 -12.76
CA LEU A 494 -12.84 14.18 -11.89
C LEU A 494 -11.36 14.39 -11.62
N VAL A 495 -10.80 15.46 -12.13
CA VAL A 495 -9.43 15.90 -11.87
C VAL A 495 -9.45 17.00 -10.83
N THR A 496 -8.58 16.92 -9.81
CA THR A 496 -8.50 17.99 -8.81
C THR A 496 -7.30 18.89 -9.08
N PHE A 497 -7.29 20.05 -8.46
CA PHE A 497 -6.18 21.00 -8.53
C PHE A 497 -4.83 20.31 -8.27
N PHE A 498 -3.78 20.94 -8.74
CA PHE A 498 -2.40 20.47 -8.62
C PHE A 498 -2.13 19.12 -9.31
N SER A 499 -2.97 18.71 -10.27
CA SER A 499 -2.74 17.56 -11.15
C SER A 499 -2.13 17.97 -12.48
N GLY A 500 -1.25 17.14 -13.08
CA GLY A 500 -0.66 17.36 -14.39
C GLY A 500 0.18 18.63 -14.52
N ILE A 501 0.87 19.01 -13.46
CA ILE A 501 1.65 20.24 -13.37
C ILE A 501 3.01 20.06 -14.05
N VAL A 502 3.67 18.93 -13.79
CA VAL A 502 5.00 18.61 -14.30
C VAL A 502 4.99 17.36 -15.17
N ASP A 503 6.04 17.22 -15.99
CA ASP A 503 6.34 16.00 -16.73
C ASP A 503 7.12 14.97 -15.87
N GLU A 504 7.54 13.89 -16.49
CA GLU A 504 8.28 12.79 -15.82
C GLU A 504 9.67 13.18 -15.28
N ASP A 505 10.21 14.33 -15.70
CA ASP A 505 11.48 14.90 -15.22
C ASP A 505 11.27 16.02 -14.18
N ASP A 506 10.04 16.15 -13.63
CA ASP A 506 9.61 17.24 -12.73
C ASP A 506 9.75 18.64 -13.34
N ARG A 507 9.54 18.76 -14.64
CA ARG A 507 9.60 20.03 -15.36
C ARG A 507 8.20 20.59 -15.53
N VAL A 508 8.01 21.84 -15.08
CA VAL A 508 6.71 22.52 -15.20
C VAL A 508 6.29 22.65 -16.67
N ARG A 509 5.08 22.22 -16.98
CA ARG A 509 4.49 22.33 -18.31
C ARG A 509 4.07 23.78 -18.58
N LEU A 510 4.67 24.39 -19.59
CA LEU A 510 4.44 25.81 -19.93
C LEU A 510 3.07 26.06 -20.58
N GLY A 511 2.59 27.30 -20.49
CA GLY A 511 1.34 27.74 -21.13
C GLY A 511 0.12 27.68 -20.22
N GLY A 512 0.32 27.61 -18.89
CA GLY A 512 -0.73 27.57 -17.87
C GLY A 512 -1.04 26.15 -17.39
N TYR A 513 -1.69 26.04 -16.22
CA TYR A 513 -2.01 24.80 -15.57
C TYR A 513 -3.46 24.35 -15.86
N PRO A 514 -3.81 23.11 -15.59
CA PRO A 514 -2.97 21.92 -15.47
C PRO A 514 -2.40 21.51 -16.83
N GLY A 515 -1.08 21.63 -17.00
CA GLY A 515 -0.43 21.51 -18.31
C GLY A 515 -0.78 20.25 -19.10
N ALA A 516 -0.83 19.11 -18.42
CA ALA A 516 -1.15 17.81 -19.03
C ALA A 516 -2.64 17.63 -19.40
N PHE A 517 -3.56 18.37 -18.75
CA PHE A 517 -5.00 18.12 -18.84
C PHE A 517 -5.81 19.29 -19.36
N ARG A 518 -5.17 20.39 -19.83
CA ARG A 518 -5.88 21.59 -20.30
C ARG A 518 -6.95 21.31 -21.35
N ASP A 519 -6.58 20.55 -22.36
CA ASP A 519 -7.48 20.26 -23.50
C ASP A 519 -8.63 19.34 -23.08
N LEU A 520 -8.35 18.32 -22.25
CA LEU A 520 -9.36 17.45 -21.67
C LEU A 520 -10.37 18.21 -20.83
N LEU A 521 -9.90 19.16 -20.02
CA LEU A 521 -10.72 19.89 -19.05
C LEU A 521 -11.35 21.17 -19.62
N GLY A 522 -10.88 21.65 -20.76
CA GLY A 522 -11.34 22.90 -21.36
C GLY A 522 -11.11 24.13 -20.47
N ILE A 523 -9.98 24.17 -19.76
CA ILE A 523 -9.61 25.26 -18.85
C ILE A 523 -8.13 25.62 -18.98
N THR A 524 -7.79 26.80 -18.45
CA THR A 524 -6.40 27.19 -18.17
C THR A 524 -6.33 27.92 -16.83
N VAL A 525 -5.41 27.51 -15.99
CA VAL A 525 -5.08 28.18 -14.73
C VAL A 525 -3.87 29.06 -14.97
N GLU A 526 -4.05 30.36 -14.76
CA GLU A 526 -3.01 31.37 -14.95
C GLU A 526 -2.03 31.36 -13.77
N GLU A 527 -2.56 31.23 -12.54
CA GLU A 527 -1.78 31.35 -11.32
C GLU A 527 -2.42 30.58 -10.17
N PHE A 528 -1.59 29.96 -9.36
CA PHE A 528 -1.99 29.41 -8.06
C PHE A 528 -2.15 30.53 -7.03
N SER A 529 -3.16 30.44 -6.20
CA SER A 529 -3.43 31.38 -5.12
C SER A 529 -3.73 30.63 -3.82
N PRO A 530 -2.68 30.06 -3.17
CA PRO A 530 -2.83 29.38 -1.89
C PRO A 530 -3.39 30.32 -0.83
N LEU A 531 -4.24 29.79 0.06
CA LEU A 531 -4.77 30.51 1.20
C LEU A 531 -3.91 30.23 2.45
N GLN A 532 -3.92 31.19 3.38
CA GLN A 532 -3.39 30.91 4.72
C GLN A 532 -4.23 29.82 5.40
N PRO A 533 -3.64 28.98 6.27
CA PRO A 533 -4.34 27.84 6.86
C PRO A 533 -5.68 28.16 7.55
N ASP A 534 -5.80 29.33 8.15
CA ASP A 534 -7.01 29.77 8.90
C ASP A 534 -8.02 30.53 8.01
N HIS A 535 -7.72 30.70 6.72
CA HIS A 535 -8.60 31.42 5.79
C HIS A 535 -9.47 30.45 4.99
N THR A 536 -10.74 30.77 4.93
CA THR A 536 -11.71 30.08 4.09
C THR A 536 -12.32 31.01 3.06
N VAL A 537 -12.85 30.45 2.00
CA VAL A 537 -13.63 31.13 0.97
C VAL A 537 -14.96 30.44 0.77
N THR A 538 -15.95 31.17 0.35
CA THR A 538 -17.30 30.68 0.08
C THR A 538 -17.54 30.55 -1.42
N LEU A 539 -18.18 29.48 -1.85
CA LEU A 539 -18.66 29.31 -3.21
C LEU A 539 -20.14 29.74 -3.33
N ASP A 540 -20.57 30.08 -4.53
CA ASP A 540 -21.97 30.45 -4.83
C ASP A 540 -22.98 29.30 -4.61
N SER A 541 -22.49 28.05 -4.50
CA SER A 541 -23.26 26.91 -4.03
C SER A 541 -23.51 26.89 -2.51
N GLY A 542 -22.88 27.79 -1.75
CA GLY A 542 -22.86 27.83 -0.30
C GLY A 542 -21.77 26.94 0.34
N ALA A 543 -21.00 26.22 -0.46
CA ALA A 543 -19.89 25.39 0.03
C ALA A 543 -18.72 26.25 0.53
N THR A 544 -18.04 25.76 1.57
CA THR A 544 -16.80 26.36 2.09
C THR A 544 -15.59 25.64 1.52
N ALA A 545 -14.54 26.40 1.19
CA ALA A 545 -13.25 25.91 0.73
C ALA A 545 -12.10 26.58 1.49
N SER A 546 -10.94 25.95 1.50
CA SER A 546 -9.75 26.38 2.25
C SER A 546 -8.46 26.07 1.49
N LEU A 547 -7.35 26.51 2.02
CA LEU A 547 -5.96 26.18 1.65
C LEU A 547 -5.54 26.53 0.24
N TRP A 548 -6.43 26.44 -0.77
CA TRP A 548 -6.07 26.56 -2.18
C TRP A 548 -7.18 27.19 -3.02
N THR A 549 -6.81 28.15 -3.85
CA THR A 549 -7.64 28.71 -4.92
C THR A 549 -6.78 28.88 -6.18
N GLU A 550 -7.41 29.05 -7.33
CA GLU A 550 -6.74 29.20 -8.63
C GLU A 550 -7.39 30.27 -9.47
N ARG A 551 -6.56 31.09 -10.16
CA ARG A 551 -7.02 31.99 -11.20
C ARG A 551 -7.31 31.20 -12.47
N LEU A 552 -8.52 30.66 -12.55
CA LEU A 552 -8.96 29.75 -13.59
C LEU A 552 -9.76 30.49 -14.68
N HIS A 553 -9.41 30.23 -15.94
CA HIS A 553 -10.14 30.65 -17.14
C HIS A 553 -10.80 29.43 -17.78
N THR A 554 -12.08 29.56 -18.12
CA THR A 554 -12.81 28.54 -18.89
C THR A 554 -12.56 28.71 -20.37
N CYS A 555 -12.02 27.67 -21.02
CA CYS A 555 -11.73 27.60 -22.44
C CYS A 555 -12.68 26.63 -23.16
N GLY A 556 -13.97 26.72 -22.84
CA GLY A 556 -15.02 25.81 -23.30
C GLY A 556 -15.73 25.04 -22.18
N ALA A 557 -15.12 24.94 -20.97
CA ALA A 557 -15.77 24.35 -19.81
C ALA A 557 -16.88 25.23 -19.24
N GLU A 558 -17.93 24.61 -18.72
CA GLU A 558 -18.99 25.26 -17.94
C GLU A 558 -18.53 25.42 -16.49
N ALA A 559 -18.72 26.62 -15.93
CA ALA A 559 -18.51 26.84 -14.49
C ALA A 559 -19.71 26.34 -13.70
N VAL A 560 -19.50 25.37 -12.86
CA VAL A 560 -20.53 24.74 -11.98
C VAL A 560 -20.65 25.50 -10.66
N ALA A 561 -19.51 25.97 -10.11
CA ALA A 561 -19.48 26.80 -8.92
C ALA A 561 -18.37 27.86 -9.04
N ARG A 562 -18.58 29.02 -8.40
CA ARG A 562 -17.66 30.18 -8.40
C ARG A 562 -17.35 30.64 -6.99
N TYR A 563 -16.17 31.20 -6.78
CA TYR A 563 -15.85 31.88 -5.52
C TYR A 563 -16.71 33.14 -5.38
N VAL A 564 -17.31 33.36 -4.21
CA VAL A 564 -18.08 34.55 -3.88
C VAL A 564 -17.18 35.61 -3.24
N ASP A 565 -16.24 35.18 -2.44
CA ASP A 565 -15.32 35.99 -1.66
C ASP A 565 -13.86 35.57 -1.82
N GLY A 566 -12.99 36.03 -0.94
CA GLY A 566 -11.56 35.70 -0.94
C GLY A 566 -10.76 36.44 -2.02
N PRO A 567 -9.61 35.92 -2.48
CA PRO A 567 -8.73 36.61 -3.41
C PRO A 567 -9.24 36.60 -4.87
N LEU A 568 -10.16 35.71 -5.22
CA LEU A 568 -10.58 35.48 -6.62
C LEU A 568 -12.10 35.42 -6.80
N PRO A 569 -12.87 36.47 -6.34
CA PRO A 569 -14.33 36.45 -6.45
C PRO A 569 -14.77 36.42 -7.92
N GLY A 570 -15.79 35.60 -8.23
CA GLY A 570 -16.32 35.41 -9.57
C GLY A 570 -15.56 34.38 -10.44
N THR A 571 -14.36 33.96 -10.03
CA THR A 571 -13.60 32.91 -10.74
C THR A 571 -14.25 31.57 -10.50
N ALA A 572 -14.21 30.66 -11.49
CA ALA A 572 -14.74 29.30 -11.36
C ALA A 572 -13.87 28.49 -10.38
N ALA A 573 -14.54 27.77 -9.46
CA ALA A 573 -13.94 26.86 -8.51
C ALA A 573 -14.20 25.38 -8.87
N ILE A 574 -15.33 25.12 -9.56
CA ILE A 574 -15.68 23.79 -10.08
C ILE A 574 -16.13 23.98 -11.53
N THR A 575 -15.58 23.19 -12.43
CA THR A 575 -15.98 23.21 -13.85
C THR A 575 -16.33 21.81 -14.35
N ARG A 576 -17.07 21.78 -15.45
CA ARG A 576 -17.45 20.57 -16.17
C ARG A 576 -17.32 20.81 -17.67
N THR A 577 -16.83 19.81 -18.40
CA THR A 577 -16.81 19.85 -19.87
C THR A 577 -17.17 18.48 -20.44
N SER A 578 -17.77 18.46 -21.64
CA SER A 578 -17.91 17.25 -22.43
C SER A 578 -16.67 17.05 -23.28
N HIS A 579 -16.14 15.83 -23.30
CA HIS A 579 -15.01 15.44 -24.13
C HIS A 579 -15.36 14.12 -24.84
N GLY A 580 -15.49 14.13 -26.16
CA GLY A 580 -16.06 12.99 -26.88
C GLY A 580 -17.49 12.68 -26.41
N THR A 581 -17.72 11.46 -25.94
CA THR A 581 -18.99 11.02 -25.37
C THR A 581 -19.01 11.01 -23.84
N GLY A 582 -17.88 11.33 -23.21
CA GLY A 582 -17.71 11.37 -21.75
C GLY A 582 -17.74 12.78 -21.17
N VAL A 583 -17.46 12.87 -19.88
CA VAL A 583 -17.51 14.14 -19.12
C VAL A 583 -16.28 14.25 -18.22
N ALA A 584 -15.60 15.39 -18.29
CA ALA A 584 -14.51 15.72 -17.38
C ALA A 584 -14.90 16.86 -16.43
N TRP A 585 -14.60 16.69 -15.17
CA TRP A 585 -14.79 17.67 -14.10
C TRP A 585 -13.43 18.15 -13.61
N TYR A 586 -13.38 19.38 -13.14
CA TYR A 586 -12.23 19.94 -12.45
C TYR A 586 -12.63 20.62 -11.16
N LEU A 587 -11.89 20.31 -10.07
CA LEU A 587 -12.04 20.94 -8.76
C LEU A 587 -10.78 21.78 -8.47
N ALA A 588 -10.92 23.10 -8.43
CA ALA A 588 -9.82 24.08 -8.31
C ALA A 588 -9.54 24.50 -6.85
N THR A 589 -10.02 23.77 -5.86
CA THR A 589 -9.90 24.16 -4.45
C THR A 589 -9.98 22.96 -3.52
N VAL A 590 -9.69 23.17 -2.23
CA VAL A 590 -9.92 22.19 -1.16
C VAL A 590 -11.31 22.46 -0.55
N LEU A 591 -12.28 21.66 -0.88
CA LEU A 591 -13.60 21.70 -0.24
C LEU A 591 -13.55 21.12 1.17
N GLU A 592 -14.40 21.62 2.06
CA GLU A 592 -14.68 20.95 3.33
C GLU A 592 -15.30 19.56 3.10
N PRO A 593 -15.13 18.61 4.03
CA PRO A 593 -15.50 17.19 3.81
C PRO A 593 -16.94 17.00 3.33
N GLY A 594 -17.92 17.70 3.92
CA GLY A 594 -19.32 17.60 3.50
C GLY A 594 -19.56 18.07 2.07
N ALA A 595 -18.93 19.18 1.67
CA ALA A 595 -19.04 19.72 0.32
C ALA A 595 -18.30 18.85 -0.72
N LEU A 596 -17.19 18.22 -0.33
CA LEU A 596 -16.49 17.26 -1.18
C LEU A 596 -17.35 16.02 -1.40
N ARG A 597 -17.99 15.49 -0.35
CA ARG A 597 -18.94 14.36 -0.45
C ARG A 597 -20.12 14.70 -1.37
N ASP A 598 -20.67 15.91 -1.30
CA ASP A 598 -21.75 16.34 -2.19
C ASP A 598 -21.32 16.43 -3.66
N LEU A 599 -20.08 16.89 -3.92
CA LEU A 599 -19.49 16.87 -5.24
C LEU A 599 -19.32 15.43 -5.75
N MET A 600 -18.72 14.54 -4.93
CA MET A 600 -18.54 13.12 -5.28
C MET A 600 -19.87 12.44 -5.58
N ARG A 601 -20.92 12.73 -4.79
CA ARG A 601 -22.27 12.23 -5.05
C ARG A 601 -22.80 12.69 -6.41
N THR A 602 -22.59 13.95 -6.74
CA THR A 602 -23.05 14.55 -8.01
C THR A 602 -22.33 13.92 -9.19
N VAL A 603 -20.98 13.81 -9.11
CA VAL A 603 -20.17 13.24 -10.19
C VAL A 603 -20.44 11.75 -10.37
N SER A 604 -20.51 10.99 -9.27
CA SER A 604 -20.81 9.53 -9.30
C SER A 604 -22.18 9.24 -9.91
N ARG A 605 -23.22 9.99 -9.51
CA ARG A 605 -24.57 9.87 -10.11
C ARG A 605 -24.53 10.19 -11.61
N GLY A 606 -23.81 11.27 -12.00
CA GLY A 606 -23.64 11.65 -13.40
C GLY A 606 -22.98 10.57 -14.23
N ALA A 607 -22.07 9.79 -13.66
CA ALA A 607 -21.41 8.63 -14.26
C ALA A 607 -22.25 7.34 -14.21
N GLY A 608 -23.43 7.37 -13.60
CA GLY A 608 -24.30 6.18 -13.45
C GLY A 608 -23.79 5.18 -12.42
N VAL A 609 -22.95 5.61 -11.47
CA VAL A 609 -22.49 4.79 -10.34
C VAL A 609 -23.63 4.66 -9.33
N THR A 610 -23.88 3.44 -8.87
CA THR A 610 -24.87 3.14 -7.82
C THR A 610 -24.13 2.72 -6.57
N PRO A 611 -24.32 3.41 -5.42
CA PRO A 611 -23.76 2.97 -4.15
C PRO A 611 -24.23 1.55 -3.79
N LEU A 612 -23.34 0.75 -3.25
CA LEU A 612 -23.65 -0.60 -2.77
C LEU A 612 -24.20 -0.55 -1.33
N GLY A 613 -23.62 0.32 -0.51
CA GLY A 613 -24.00 0.53 0.88
C GLY A 613 -24.85 1.79 1.10
N PRO A 614 -25.40 1.97 2.30
CA PRO A 614 -26.02 3.23 2.69
C PRO A 614 -24.98 4.33 2.81
N GLU A 615 -25.41 5.57 2.60
CA GLU A 615 -24.62 6.73 2.99
C GLU A 615 -24.46 6.74 4.52
N SER A 616 -23.22 6.85 4.97
CA SER A 616 -22.87 6.85 6.40
C SER A 616 -21.68 7.79 6.64
N ASP A 617 -21.30 8.00 7.89
CA ASP A 617 -20.09 8.75 8.24
C ASP A 617 -18.85 7.80 8.30
N GLY A 618 -18.76 6.85 7.35
CA GLY A 618 -17.71 5.80 7.36
C GLY A 618 -17.97 4.69 8.39
N THR A 619 -19.08 4.76 9.13
CA THR A 619 -19.40 3.79 10.19
C THR A 619 -19.95 2.47 9.67
N VAL A 620 -20.44 2.42 8.44
CA VAL A 620 -20.95 1.20 7.81
C VAL A 620 -20.33 1.03 6.44
N GLU A 621 -19.69 -0.11 6.26
CA GLU A 621 -19.10 -0.49 4.97
C GLU A 621 -19.87 -1.66 4.37
N VAL A 622 -20.09 -1.61 3.07
CA VAL A 622 -20.66 -2.70 2.30
C VAL A 622 -19.77 -2.99 1.12
N VAL A 623 -19.27 -4.21 1.04
CA VAL A 623 -18.36 -4.64 -0.04
C VAL A 623 -18.89 -5.93 -0.63
N ARG A 624 -18.87 -6.05 -1.97
CA ARG A 624 -19.25 -7.28 -2.67
C ARG A 624 -18.05 -7.95 -3.28
N ARG A 625 -17.88 -9.25 -2.99
CA ARG A 625 -16.96 -10.14 -3.71
C ARG A 625 -17.80 -11.10 -4.55
N ALA A 626 -17.42 -11.29 -5.82
CA ALA A 626 -18.17 -12.15 -6.71
C ALA A 626 -17.26 -12.82 -7.75
N ASP A 627 -17.77 -13.89 -8.33
CA ASP A 627 -17.29 -14.49 -9.59
C ASP A 627 -18.50 -14.74 -10.53
N ALA A 628 -18.34 -15.61 -11.52
CA ALA A 628 -19.43 -15.89 -12.47
C ALA A 628 -20.67 -16.57 -11.82
N ASP A 629 -20.46 -17.31 -10.74
CA ASP A 629 -21.45 -18.22 -10.14
C ASP A 629 -21.82 -17.84 -8.70
N ARG A 630 -20.96 -17.08 -8.01
CA ARG A 630 -21.08 -16.80 -6.58
C ARG A 630 -21.02 -15.30 -6.28
N SER A 631 -21.79 -14.85 -5.30
CA SER A 631 -21.77 -13.47 -4.80
C SER A 631 -21.86 -13.44 -3.29
N TYR A 632 -21.01 -12.64 -2.66
CA TYR A 632 -20.91 -12.49 -1.21
C TYR A 632 -20.92 -11.01 -0.84
N LEU A 633 -21.90 -10.64 0.00
CA LEU A 633 -22.06 -9.29 0.52
C LEU A 633 -21.47 -9.22 1.93
N PHE A 634 -20.39 -8.47 2.08
CA PHE A 634 -19.83 -8.13 3.37
C PHE A 634 -20.46 -6.86 3.89
N VAL A 635 -20.91 -6.86 5.14
CA VAL A 635 -21.42 -5.69 5.85
C VAL A 635 -20.63 -5.53 7.14
N ILE A 636 -19.88 -4.45 7.25
CA ILE A 636 -18.99 -4.14 8.37
C ILE A 636 -19.58 -2.95 9.10
N ASN A 637 -19.96 -3.14 10.36
CA ASN A 637 -20.51 -2.10 11.21
C ASN A 637 -19.46 -1.64 12.23
N HIS A 638 -18.85 -0.49 12.01
CA HIS A 638 -17.92 0.15 12.94
C HIS A 638 -18.63 1.00 14.01
N GLY A 639 -19.92 1.23 13.81
CA GLY A 639 -20.73 2.09 14.68
C GLY A 639 -21.10 1.46 16.02
N SER A 640 -21.70 2.26 16.87
CA SER A 640 -22.17 1.87 18.22
C SER A 640 -23.64 1.43 18.27
N CYS A 641 -24.32 1.41 17.12
CA CYS A 641 -25.71 0.98 16.99
C CYS A 641 -25.85 -0.11 15.93
N ASP A 642 -26.84 -0.97 16.09
CA ASP A 642 -27.19 -1.97 15.08
C ASP A 642 -27.66 -1.30 13.79
N VAL A 643 -27.32 -1.90 12.65
CA VAL A 643 -27.74 -1.42 11.33
C VAL A 643 -28.50 -2.49 10.58
N SER A 644 -29.42 -2.06 9.70
CA SER A 644 -30.21 -2.96 8.87
C SER A 644 -29.94 -2.67 7.39
N ILE A 645 -29.50 -3.68 6.65
CA ILE A 645 -29.14 -3.59 5.24
C ILE A 645 -30.04 -4.56 4.44
N PRO A 646 -30.60 -4.14 3.31
CA PRO A 646 -31.29 -5.04 2.39
C PRO A 646 -30.33 -6.15 1.91
N ALA A 647 -30.66 -7.40 2.18
CA ALA A 647 -29.91 -8.57 1.72
C ALA A 647 -30.81 -9.80 1.78
N ALA A 648 -30.58 -10.79 0.90
CA ALA A 648 -31.22 -12.10 0.92
C ALA A 648 -30.19 -13.19 0.61
N GLY A 649 -30.27 -14.31 1.33
CA GLY A 649 -29.34 -15.43 1.14
C GLY A 649 -28.99 -16.12 2.44
N HIS A 650 -27.81 -16.72 2.49
CA HIS A 650 -27.29 -17.41 3.68
C HIS A 650 -26.15 -16.59 4.33
N GLU A 651 -26.33 -16.19 5.59
CA GLU A 651 -25.32 -15.51 6.38
C GLU A 651 -24.31 -16.52 6.92
N LEU A 652 -23.03 -16.37 6.60
CA LEU A 652 -21.98 -17.38 6.81
C LEU A 652 -21.38 -17.36 8.22
N VAL A 653 -21.31 -16.20 8.87
CA VAL A 653 -20.66 -16.07 10.19
C VAL A 653 -21.48 -16.73 11.30
N CYS A 654 -22.81 -16.58 11.27
CA CYS A 654 -23.72 -17.14 12.27
C CYS A 654 -24.53 -18.33 11.73
N GLY A 655 -24.43 -18.68 10.45
CA GLY A 655 -25.14 -19.80 9.84
C GLY A 655 -26.65 -19.61 9.72
N THR A 656 -27.13 -18.38 9.47
CA THR A 656 -28.57 -18.06 9.45
C THR A 656 -29.05 -17.68 8.06
N THR A 657 -30.36 -17.95 7.79
CA THR A 657 -31.00 -17.51 6.54
C THR A 657 -31.49 -16.07 6.68
N VAL A 658 -31.19 -15.24 5.68
CA VAL A 658 -31.64 -13.84 5.55
C VAL A 658 -32.65 -13.77 4.43
N GLU A 659 -33.92 -13.41 4.74
CA GLU A 659 -34.99 -13.38 3.73
C GLU A 659 -35.00 -12.08 2.91
N SER A 660 -34.79 -10.92 3.55
CA SER A 660 -34.86 -9.61 2.88
C SER A 660 -34.05 -8.50 3.57
N THR A 661 -33.71 -8.67 4.84
CA THR A 661 -33.03 -7.64 5.64
C THR A 661 -32.10 -8.31 6.61
N LEU A 662 -30.83 -7.89 6.50
CA LEU A 662 -29.74 -8.31 7.39
C LEU A 662 -29.62 -7.30 8.53
N CYS A 663 -29.71 -7.76 9.77
CA CYS A 663 -29.36 -6.98 10.95
C CYS A 663 -27.89 -7.23 11.31
N VAL A 664 -27.10 -6.18 11.37
CA VAL A 664 -25.67 -6.24 11.74
C VAL A 664 -25.48 -5.50 13.06
N PRO A 665 -25.18 -6.22 14.15
CA PRO A 665 -24.97 -5.60 15.46
C PRO A 665 -23.84 -4.57 15.44
N ALA A 666 -23.88 -3.66 16.41
CA ALA A 666 -22.80 -2.70 16.66
C ALA A 666 -21.46 -3.42 16.78
N GLY A 667 -20.46 -2.94 16.06
CA GLY A 667 -19.10 -3.49 16.07
C GLY A 667 -18.92 -4.85 15.38
N ALA A 668 -19.96 -5.39 14.72
CA ALA A 668 -19.91 -6.71 14.09
C ALA A 668 -19.69 -6.67 12.57
N VAL A 669 -19.31 -7.82 12.02
CA VAL A 669 -19.31 -8.10 10.58
C VAL A 669 -20.31 -9.21 10.28
N ARG A 670 -20.96 -9.13 9.13
CA ARG A 670 -21.79 -10.20 8.56
C ARG A 670 -21.44 -10.41 7.10
N VAL A 671 -21.46 -11.65 6.66
CA VAL A 671 -21.16 -12.04 5.28
C VAL A 671 -22.31 -12.87 4.75
N VAL A 672 -23.01 -12.37 3.74
CA VAL A 672 -24.15 -13.07 3.14
C VAL A 672 -23.75 -13.63 1.78
N ARG A 673 -23.85 -14.95 1.61
CA ARG A 673 -23.88 -15.55 0.29
C ARG A 673 -25.24 -15.24 -0.32
N GLU A 674 -25.25 -14.42 -1.38
CA GLU A 674 -26.47 -13.97 -2.05
C GLU A 674 -27.09 -15.11 -2.89
N ASP A 675 -28.44 -15.19 -2.94
CA ASP A 675 -29.16 -16.25 -3.66
C ASP A 675 -29.04 -16.15 -5.20
N THR A 676 -28.64 -14.99 -5.70
CA THR A 676 -28.43 -14.75 -7.14
C THR A 676 -27.09 -14.05 -7.33
N ALA A 677 -26.27 -14.54 -8.28
CA ALA A 677 -25.11 -13.80 -8.72
C ALA A 677 -25.52 -12.46 -9.36
N PRO A 678 -24.71 -11.40 -9.26
CA PRO A 678 -25.06 -10.04 -9.70
C PRO A 678 -25.27 -9.90 -11.19
#